data_091140bbe6d77801e9ef9ddb6db177b8
#
_entry.id   091140bbe6d77801e9ef9ddb6db177b8
#
_cell.length_a   1.000
_cell.length_b   1.000
_cell.length_c   1.000
_cell.angle_alpha   90.00
_cell.angle_beta   90.00
_cell.angle_gamma   90.00
#
_symmetry.space_group_name_H-M   'P 1'
#
loop_
_entity.id
_entity.type
_entity.pdbx_description
1 polymer ?
#
loop_
_entity_poly.entity_id
_entity_poly.type
_entity_poly.pdbx_seq_one_letter_code
_entity_poly.pdbx_strand_id
1 'polypeptide(L)'
;MHIPREVVDKIYQNIDILEVVSDYVSLQKSGKDYKACCPFHNERTPSFFVTPAKGIFKCFGCGKGGDAVTFVMEIEGVSYGEALRQLAQKYKIAIPESANKKPSDDEIQKQNEIDALYIAMQFAKNFYEEQLLYTDEGKSIGLSYLKERGFNEQTIKTFELGYATSDWDTFYRTATKKGYNPEILEKAGLLHKKEGKNEYYDRFRERIMFPIHNVSGKVIAFGARTLKKDKDTPKYLNSPETPLYHKSKVLYGLFQAKKSILQKDECLLVEGYADVISLHQAGITNVVASSGTSLTQEQVRLIRRFTTNVVVLYDGDEAGLNAALRGVDILLEEGLSLKVVWLPKDEDPDSFVQKHGTNAMLAYMQENAQDFIKFKTKYLLKNAENDPFKRGEAIREVVSSIIKIPDIIQRNVFFKECSQLFGIEEEILIREGNKILGKELKQKSNNEAISELLQSTPDDFLDQKASEFSSVYHQEYETMRLLLCYADYPISQDIIFGQYLLKELQGLQFETPIFQEIFEIFARNLHEGKLLSHHDFMKMENREIRQAVINLISEKYEISPNWETKAGIIVEKKDEKLGRVAYEAIMRMKWKAVQRMMKENQKNLEEASTEEEQDHFLQIHIQLKSIEQEIAKTLGNVVR
;
A
#
# COMPACT_ATOMS: atom_id res chain seq x y z
N MET A 1 -6.22 -20.53 -15.76
CA MET A 1 -5.28 -20.38 -16.92
C MET A 1 -3.87 -20.51 -16.40
N HIS A 2 -3.17 -21.58 -16.72
CA HIS A 2 -1.80 -21.81 -16.24
C HIS A 2 -0.82 -21.11 -17.19
N ILE A 3 -0.03 -20.18 -16.65
CA ILE A 3 1.08 -19.57 -17.41
C ILE A 3 2.22 -20.58 -17.44
N PRO A 4 2.77 -20.97 -18.63
CA PRO A 4 3.87 -21.92 -18.71
C PRO A 4 5.07 -21.46 -17.86
N ARG A 5 5.75 -22.42 -17.22
CA ARG A 5 6.87 -22.15 -16.31
C ARG A 5 7.99 -21.32 -16.97
N GLU A 6 8.26 -21.59 -18.23
CA GLU A 6 9.25 -20.82 -19.04
C GLU A 6 8.88 -19.34 -19.17
N VAL A 7 7.56 -19.05 -19.29
CA VAL A 7 7.07 -17.66 -19.36
C VAL A 7 7.13 -16.99 -17.98
N VAL A 8 6.78 -17.72 -16.91
CA VAL A 8 6.94 -17.24 -15.53
C VAL A 8 8.41 -16.89 -15.27
N ASP A 9 9.35 -17.78 -15.65
CA ASP A 9 10.78 -17.54 -15.48
C ASP A 9 11.25 -16.31 -16.28
N LYS A 10 10.77 -16.13 -17.52
CA LYS A 10 11.05 -14.91 -18.32
C LYS A 10 10.51 -13.65 -17.65
N ILE A 11 9.30 -13.70 -17.07
CA ILE A 11 8.74 -12.57 -16.33
C ILE A 11 9.65 -12.23 -15.16
N TYR A 12 10.02 -13.20 -14.33
CA TYR A 12 10.90 -13.00 -13.17
C TYR A 12 12.29 -12.49 -13.53
N GLN A 13 12.84 -12.89 -14.69
CA GLN A 13 14.16 -12.41 -15.17
C GLN A 13 14.14 -10.95 -15.63
N ASN A 14 12.99 -10.44 -16.06
CA ASN A 14 12.87 -9.08 -16.61
C ASN A 14 12.25 -8.08 -15.63
N ILE A 15 11.70 -8.53 -14.49
CA ILE A 15 11.08 -7.66 -13.50
C ILE A 15 12.15 -6.91 -12.71
N ASP A 16 12.05 -5.58 -12.69
CA ASP A 16 12.71 -4.75 -11.70
C ASP A 16 11.69 -4.34 -10.61
N ILE A 17 11.88 -4.85 -9.39
CA ILE A 17 10.99 -4.54 -8.27
C ILE A 17 10.92 -3.05 -7.96
N LEU A 18 12.03 -2.32 -8.14
CA LEU A 18 12.07 -0.87 -7.92
C LEU A 18 11.14 -0.17 -8.90
N GLU A 19 11.21 -0.54 -10.18
CA GLU A 19 10.34 0.02 -11.22
C GLU A 19 8.86 -0.32 -10.98
N VAL A 20 8.57 -1.57 -10.58
CA VAL A 20 7.20 -2.01 -10.29
C VAL A 20 6.61 -1.25 -9.09
N VAL A 21 7.35 -1.15 -8.00
CA VAL A 21 6.88 -0.47 -6.78
C VAL A 21 6.77 1.03 -7.00
N SER A 22 7.67 1.63 -7.78
CA SER A 22 7.64 3.07 -8.08
C SER A 22 6.40 3.51 -8.88
N ASP A 23 5.72 2.60 -9.57
CA ASP A 23 4.43 2.92 -10.21
C ASP A 23 3.31 3.24 -9.20
N TYR A 24 3.46 2.84 -7.93
CA TYR A 24 2.43 2.91 -6.89
C TYR A 24 2.83 3.75 -5.67
N VAL A 25 4.13 3.94 -5.43
CA VAL A 25 4.66 4.56 -4.21
C VAL A 25 5.88 5.41 -4.53
N SER A 26 5.96 6.60 -3.94
CA SER A 26 7.18 7.43 -4.00
C SER A 26 8.26 6.84 -3.10
N LEU A 27 9.36 6.39 -3.69
CA LEU A 27 10.46 5.74 -3.00
C LEU A 27 11.62 6.71 -2.80
N GLN A 28 12.11 6.80 -1.56
CA GLN A 28 13.30 7.57 -1.20
C GLN A 28 14.49 6.65 -1.04
N LYS A 29 15.64 6.99 -1.65
CA LYS A 29 16.87 6.19 -1.52
C LYS A 29 17.36 6.20 -0.08
N SER A 30 17.71 5.03 0.44
CA SER A 30 18.23 4.84 1.79
C SER A 30 19.36 3.79 1.76
N GLY A 31 20.60 4.26 1.63
CA GLY A 31 21.76 3.37 1.44
C GLY A 31 21.69 2.62 0.11
N LYS A 32 21.70 1.30 0.14
CA LYS A 32 21.54 0.40 -1.01
C LYS A 32 20.07 0.13 -1.35
N ASP A 33 19.17 0.41 -0.41
CA ASP A 33 17.75 0.14 -0.49
C ASP A 33 16.97 1.43 -0.74
N TYR A 34 15.66 1.27 -0.89
CA TYR A 34 14.70 2.36 -1.00
C TYR A 34 13.63 2.21 0.08
N LYS A 35 13.15 3.32 0.63
CA LYS A 35 12.14 3.34 1.68
C LYS A 35 10.97 4.26 1.35
N ALA A 36 9.80 3.93 1.88
CA ALA A 36 8.60 4.75 1.83
C ALA A 36 7.68 4.47 3.02
N CYS A 37 6.62 5.27 3.18
CA CYS A 37 5.49 4.86 3.98
C CYS A 37 4.77 3.69 3.30
N CYS A 38 4.34 2.72 4.10
CA CYS A 38 3.76 1.47 3.60
C CYS A 38 2.43 1.72 2.89
N PRO A 39 2.21 1.17 1.67
CA PRO A 39 0.92 1.28 1.01
C PRO A 39 -0.16 0.35 1.57
N PHE A 40 0.20 -0.58 2.47
CA PHE A 40 -0.69 -1.63 2.97
C PHE A 40 -1.24 -1.37 4.37
N HIS A 41 -0.61 -0.46 5.15
CA HIS A 41 -1.08 -0.06 6.47
C HIS A 41 -0.77 1.41 6.73
N ASN A 42 -1.42 1.96 7.75
CA ASN A 42 -1.21 3.35 8.12
C ASN A 42 0.03 3.51 8.99
N GLU A 43 0.96 4.38 8.58
CA GLU A 43 2.14 4.73 9.35
C GLU A 43 2.60 6.17 9.05
N ARG A 44 3.25 6.80 10.03
CA ARG A 44 3.78 8.16 9.90
C ARG A 44 5.26 8.18 9.56
N THR A 45 5.98 7.15 9.95
CA THR A 45 7.41 6.98 9.69
C THR A 45 7.62 5.88 8.66
N PRO A 46 8.46 6.09 7.62
CA PRO A 46 8.70 5.09 6.59
C PRO A 46 9.25 3.78 7.18
N SER A 47 8.49 2.68 7.06
CA SER A 47 8.90 1.32 7.44
C SER A 47 8.84 0.31 6.29
N PHE A 48 8.43 0.76 5.10
CA PHE A 48 8.38 -0.04 3.89
C PHE A 48 9.70 0.10 3.12
N PHE A 49 10.40 -1.01 2.94
CA PHE A 49 11.69 -1.07 2.26
C PHE A 49 11.58 -1.88 0.98
N VAL A 50 12.30 -1.44 -0.05
CA VAL A 50 12.51 -2.18 -1.30
C VAL A 50 14.01 -2.39 -1.46
N THR A 51 14.40 -3.66 -1.57
CA THR A 51 15.79 -4.09 -1.75
C THR A 51 15.98 -4.63 -3.18
N PRO A 52 16.40 -3.79 -4.15
CA PRO A 52 16.53 -4.21 -5.55
C PRO A 52 17.49 -5.38 -5.75
N ALA A 53 18.61 -5.40 -5.01
CA ALA A 53 19.61 -6.46 -5.08
C ALA A 53 19.06 -7.86 -4.71
N LYS A 54 18.02 -7.92 -3.88
CA LYS A 54 17.34 -9.16 -3.49
C LYS A 54 16.01 -9.37 -4.23
N GLY A 55 15.55 -8.39 -4.99
CA GLY A 55 14.26 -8.43 -5.71
C GLY A 55 13.03 -8.48 -4.80
N ILE A 56 13.11 -7.94 -3.57
CA ILE A 56 12.06 -8.02 -2.56
C ILE A 56 11.67 -6.66 -1.99
N PHE A 57 10.44 -6.59 -1.49
CA PHE A 57 10.01 -5.55 -0.55
C PHE A 57 9.71 -6.15 0.82
N LYS A 58 9.84 -5.34 1.87
CA LYS A 58 9.48 -5.68 3.25
C LYS A 58 9.00 -4.45 4.00
N CYS A 59 7.84 -4.54 4.64
CA CYS A 59 7.38 -3.58 5.61
C CYS A 59 7.67 -4.09 7.03
N PHE A 60 8.48 -3.37 7.79
CA PHE A 60 8.78 -3.72 9.18
C PHE A 60 7.68 -3.27 10.17
N GLY A 61 6.71 -2.46 9.73
CA GLY A 61 5.54 -2.08 10.52
C GLY A 61 4.47 -3.16 10.54
N CYS A 62 3.91 -3.52 9.37
CA CYS A 62 2.83 -4.52 9.28
C CYS A 62 3.29 -5.94 8.96
N GLY A 63 4.60 -6.18 8.80
CA GLY A 63 5.17 -7.50 8.50
C GLY A 63 4.98 -7.98 7.04
N LYS A 64 4.21 -7.29 6.19
CA LYS A 64 4.04 -7.67 4.78
C LYS A 64 5.36 -7.60 4.02
N GLY A 65 5.59 -8.59 3.16
CA GLY A 65 6.78 -8.64 2.30
C GLY A 65 6.58 -9.61 1.16
N GLY A 66 7.39 -9.48 0.12
CA GLY A 66 7.29 -10.29 -1.08
C GLY A 66 8.22 -9.83 -2.19
N ASP A 67 8.06 -10.44 -3.33
CA ASP A 67 8.63 -10.01 -4.60
C ASP A 67 7.71 -9.03 -5.34
N ALA A 68 8.08 -8.64 -6.55
CA ALA A 68 7.27 -7.74 -7.37
C ALA A 68 5.89 -8.33 -7.72
N VAL A 69 5.79 -9.65 -7.90
CA VAL A 69 4.51 -10.31 -8.18
C VAL A 69 3.60 -10.25 -6.95
N THR A 70 4.13 -10.57 -5.79
CA THR A 70 3.42 -10.46 -4.51
C THR A 70 3.00 -9.02 -4.23
N PHE A 71 3.85 -8.04 -4.55
CA PHE A 71 3.51 -6.63 -4.41
C PHE A 71 2.28 -6.25 -5.25
N VAL A 72 2.25 -6.65 -6.54
CA VAL A 72 1.12 -6.38 -7.44
C VAL A 72 -0.14 -7.10 -6.95
N MET A 73 -0.03 -8.34 -6.49
CA MET A 73 -1.15 -9.07 -5.90
C MET A 73 -1.78 -8.32 -4.72
N GLU A 74 -0.96 -7.86 -3.80
CA GLU A 74 -1.42 -7.20 -2.57
C GLU A 74 -1.94 -5.77 -2.81
N ILE A 75 -1.34 -5.01 -3.74
CA ILE A 75 -1.73 -3.62 -3.98
C ILE A 75 -2.97 -3.51 -4.89
N GLU A 76 -3.13 -4.42 -5.84
CA GLU A 76 -4.24 -4.45 -6.79
C GLU A 76 -5.38 -5.37 -6.34
N GLY A 77 -5.14 -6.23 -5.34
CA GLY A 77 -6.10 -7.23 -4.89
C GLY A 77 -6.37 -8.31 -5.94
N VAL A 78 -5.36 -8.68 -6.74
CA VAL A 78 -5.49 -9.62 -7.85
C VAL A 78 -4.82 -10.96 -7.55
N SER A 79 -5.21 -12.02 -8.30
CA SER A 79 -4.57 -13.33 -8.18
C SER A 79 -3.13 -13.34 -8.71
N TYR A 80 -2.36 -14.38 -8.33
CA TYR A 80 -1.00 -14.61 -8.82
C TYR A 80 -0.93 -14.63 -10.35
N GLY A 81 -1.85 -15.34 -11.01
CA GLY A 81 -1.89 -15.40 -12.47
C GLY A 81 -2.22 -14.05 -13.13
N GLU A 82 -3.05 -13.23 -12.49
CA GLU A 82 -3.37 -11.89 -13.00
C GLU A 82 -2.20 -10.93 -12.79
N ALA A 83 -1.54 -10.97 -11.63
CA ALA A 83 -0.35 -10.18 -11.37
C ALA A 83 0.76 -10.49 -12.40
N LEU A 84 0.98 -11.78 -12.72
CA LEU A 84 1.91 -12.18 -13.77
C LEU A 84 1.53 -11.64 -15.15
N ARG A 85 0.22 -11.62 -15.51
CA ARG A 85 -0.23 -11.05 -16.79
C ARG A 85 0.00 -9.55 -16.87
N GLN A 86 -0.30 -8.81 -15.78
CA GLN A 86 -0.04 -7.38 -15.72
C GLN A 86 1.45 -7.07 -15.89
N LEU A 87 2.30 -7.82 -15.20
CA LEU A 87 3.75 -7.68 -15.32
C LEU A 87 4.26 -8.08 -16.70
N ALA A 88 3.74 -9.17 -17.28
CA ALA A 88 4.06 -9.56 -18.66
C ALA A 88 3.67 -8.46 -19.66
N GLN A 89 2.50 -7.84 -19.49
CA GLN A 89 2.06 -6.71 -20.32
C GLN A 89 2.97 -5.50 -20.15
N LYS A 90 3.32 -5.14 -18.91
CA LYS A 90 4.25 -4.03 -18.63
C LYS A 90 5.60 -4.23 -19.31
N TYR A 91 6.16 -5.44 -19.22
CA TYR A 91 7.46 -5.79 -19.80
C TYR A 91 7.37 -6.34 -21.23
N LYS A 92 6.19 -6.29 -21.86
CA LYS A 92 5.94 -6.73 -23.25
C LYS A 92 6.32 -8.20 -23.51
N ILE A 93 6.08 -9.07 -22.52
CA ILE A 93 6.34 -10.50 -22.60
C ILE A 93 5.06 -11.21 -23.09
N ALA A 94 5.14 -11.92 -24.22
CA ALA A 94 4.01 -12.67 -24.76
C ALA A 94 3.70 -13.91 -23.91
N ILE A 95 2.44 -14.08 -23.50
CA ILE A 95 1.94 -15.27 -22.80
C ILE A 95 1.18 -16.13 -23.82
N PRO A 96 1.59 -17.40 -24.07
CA PRO A 96 0.86 -18.30 -24.95
C PRO A 96 -0.52 -18.67 -24.39
N GLU A 97 -1.52 -18.82 -25.27
CA GLU A 97 -2.94 -19.05 -24.88
C GLU A 97 -3.26 -20.44 -24.33
N SER A 98 -2.31 -21.34 -24.15
CA SER A 98 -2.57 -22.73 -23.74
C SER A 98 -2.03 -23.09 -22.36
N ALA A 99 -2.90 -23.41 -21.42
CA ALA A 99 -2.92 -24.57 -20.51
C ALA A 99 -3.70 -24.35 -19.18
N ASN A 100 -4.63 -25.26 -18.91
CA ASN A 100 -5.47 -25.30 -17.70
C ASN A 100 -4.88 -26.22 -16.62
N LYS A 101 -4.85 -25.80 -15.33
CA LYS A 101 -5.06 -26.65 -14.15
C LYS A 101 -5.56 -25.83 -12.94
N LYS A 102 -6.37 -26.46 -12.07
CA LYS A 102 -7.37 -25.87 -11.17
C LYS A 102 -6.88 -25.56 -9.75
N PRO A 103 -7.27 -24.37 -9.18
CA PRO A 103 -7.32 -24.09 -7.73
C PRO A 103 -8.68 -24.52 -7.11
N SER A 104 -8.90 -24.32 -5.79
CA SER A 104 -10.13 -24.75 -5.09
C SER A 104 -11.41 -24.04 -5.59
N ASP A 105 -12.55 -24.72 -5.54
CA ASP A 105 -13.79 -24.27 -6.21
C ASP A 105 -14.30 -22.91 -5.67
N ASP A 106 -14.15 -22.57 -4.40
CA ASP A 106 -14.61 -21.31 -3.81
C ASP A 106 -13.71 -20.10 -4.14
N GLU A 107 -12.39 -20.30 -4.17
CA GLU A 107 -11.43 -19.26 -4.58
C GLU A 107 -11.55 -18.98 -6.08
N ILE A 108 -11.79 -20.03 -6.88
CA ILE A 108 -12.07 -19.92 -8.31
C ILE A 108 -13.33 -19.11 -8.56
N GLN A 109 -14.40 -19.36 -7.82
CA GLN A 109 -15.68 -18.65 -8.01
C GLN A 109 -15.53 -17.15 -7.71
N LYS A 110 -14.88 -16.78 -6.60
CA LYS A 110 -14.62 -15.37 -6.26
C LYS A 110 -13.73 -14.68 -7.30
N GLN A 111 -12.67 -15.35 -7.74
CA GLN A 111 -11.77 -14.79 -8.75
C GLN A 111 -12.44 -14.65 -10.10
N ASN A 112 -13.20 -15.67 -10.53
CA ASN A 112 -13.98 -15.63 -11.76
C ASN A 112 -15.02 -14.51 -11.72
N GLU A 113 -15.63 -14.24 -10.56
CA GLU A 113 -16.57 -13.14 -10.38
C GLU A 113 -15.88 -11.79 -10.55
N ILE A 114 -14.73 -11.56 -9.91
CA ILE A 114 -13.93 -10.33 -10.03
C ILE A 114 -13.48 -10.11 -11.49
N ASP A 115 -12.97 -11.17 -12.14
CA ASP A 115 -12.57 -11.11 -13.54
C ASP A 115 -13.76 -10.80 -14.47
N ALA A 116 -14.91 -11.39 -14.21
CA ALA A 116 -16.15 -11.11 -14.96
C ALA A 116 -16.61 -9.66 -14.77
N LEU A 117 -16.47 -9.09 -13.57
CA LEU A 117 -16.79 -7.69 -13.31
C LEU A 117 -15.84 -6.76 -14.08
N TYR A 118 -14.53 -7.01 -14.12
CA TYR A 118 -13.59 -6.22 -14.92
C TYR A 118 -13.89 -6.30 -16.43
N ILE A 119 -14.22 -7.49 -16.93
CA ILE A 119 -14.61 -7.68 -18.32
C ILE A 119 -15.89 -6.90 -18.64
N ALA A 120 -16.88 -6.90 -17.74
CA ALA A 120 -18.11 -6.15 -17.87
C ALA A 120 -17.86 -4.63 -17.88
N MET A 121 -16.99 -4.12 -16.99
CA MET A 121 -16.62 -2.70 -16.93
C MET A 121 -15.88 -2.24 -18.18
N GLN A 122 -14.94 -3.05 -18.69
CA GLN A 122 -14.23 -2.75 -19.93
C GLN A 122 -15.18 -2.75 -21.14
N PHE A 123 -16.12 -3.69 -21.19
CA PHE A 123 -17.16 -3.69 -22.22
C PHE A 123 -18.04 -2.44 -22.14
N ALA A 124 -18.48 -2.06 -20.93
CA ALA A 124 -19.31 -0.88 -20.72
C ALA A 124 -18.58 0.41 -21.17
N LYS A 125 -17.27 0.54 -20.83
CA LYS A 125 -16.43 1.63 -21.28
C LYS A 125 -16.42 1.75 -22.81
N ASN A 126 -16.10 0.67 -23.50
CA ASN A 126 -16.05 0.64 -24.96
C ASN A 126 -17.43 0.94 -25.56
N PHE A 127 -18.50 0.40 -24.98
CA PHE A 127 -19.86 0.68 -25.43
C PHE A 127 -20.22 2.15 -25.33
N TYR A 128 -19.99 2.83 -24.19
CA TYR A 128 -20.33 4.24 -24.04
C TYR A 128 -19.44 5.15 -24.91
N GLU A 129 -18.19 4.79 -25.14
CA GLU A 129 -17.29 5.48 -26.06
C GLU A 129 -17.80 5.33 -27.51
N GLU A 130 -18.21 4.13 -27.94
CA GLU A 130 -18.84 3.89 -29.25
C GLU A 130 -20.15 4.69 -29.41
N GLN A 131 -20.99 4.73 -28.36
CA GLN A 131 -22.21 5.54 -28.39
C GLN A 131 -21.90 7.02 -28.61
N LEU A 132 -20.90 7.57 -27.94
CA LEU A 132 -20.49 8.98 -28.08
C LEU A 132 -20.00 9.29 -29.50
N LEU A 133 -19.17 8.42 -30.07
CA LEU A 133 -18.40 8.73 -31.28
C LEU A 133 -19.13 8.34 -32.58
N TYR A 134 -20.01 7.30 -32.54
CA TYR A 134 -20.54 6.72 -33.78
C TYR A 134 -22.04 6.79 -33.94
N THR A 135 -22.82 7.06 -32.88
CA THR A 135 -24.28 7.25 -33.00
C THR A 135 -24.64 8.70 -33.30
N ASP A 136 -25.79 8.91 -33.97
CA ASP A 136 -26.30 10.25 -34.26
C ASP A 136 -26.66 11.03 -32.99
N GLU A 137 -27.29 10.34 -32.00
CA GLU A 137 -27.60 10.92 -30.69
C GLU A 137 -26.32 11.29 -29.92
N GLY A 138 -25.33 10.38 -29.87
CA GLY A 138 -24.04 10.63 -29.22
C GLY A 138 -23.29 11.82 -29.83
N LYS A 139 -23.28 11.96 -31.17
CA LYS A 139 -22.62 13.06 -31.84
C LYS A 139 -23.36 14.38 -31.64
N SER A 140 -24.70 14.38 -31.84
CA SER A 140 -25.50 15.61 -31.80
C SER A 140 -25.69 16.16 -30.38
N ILE A 141 -25.70 15.29 -29.35
CA ILE A 141 -25.93 15.68 -27.97
C ILE A 141 -24.63 15.60 -27.18
N GLY A 142 -24.07 14.39 -27.07
CA GLY A 142 -22.92 14.11 -26.17
C GLY A 142 -21.65 14.80 -26.62
N LEU A 143 -21.23 14.59 -27.86
CA LEU A 143 -20.00 15.15 -28.40
C LEU A 143 -20.11 16.68 -28.59
N SER A 144 -21.28 17.20 -29.01
CA SER A 144 -21.53 18.65 -29.09
C SER A 144 -21.37 19.30 -27.72
N TYR A 145 -21.97 18.72 -26.68
CA TYR A 145 -21.81 19.21 -25.31
C TYR A 145 -20.36 19.26 -24.85
N LEU A 146 -19.57 18.19 -25.11
CA LEU A 146 -18.16 18.17 -24.74
C LEU A 146 -17.34 19.22 -25.50
N LYS A 147 -17.64 19.42 -26.78
CA LYS A 147 -17.01 20.47 -27.61
C LYS A 147 -17.40 21.89 -27.15
N GLU A 148 -18.67 22.12 -26.81
CA GLU A 148 -19.14 23.40 -26.24
C GLU A 148 -18.42 23.71 -24.91
N ARG A 149 -18.09 22.70 -24.14
CA ARG A 149 -17.26 22.83 -22.93
C ARG A 149 -15.75 22.96 -23.21
N GLY A 150 -15.35 23.05 -24.48
CA GLY A 150 -13.97 23.24 -24.87
C GLY A 150 -13.09 22.00 -24.84
N PHE A 151 -13.65 20.79 -24.63
CA PHE A 151 -12.85 19.54 -24.61
C PHE A 151 -12.47 19.12 -26.02
N ASN A 152 -11.18 18.95 -26.27
CA ASN A 152 -10.66 18.48 -27.55
C ASN A 152 -10.71 16.94 -27.65
N GLU A 153 -10.51 16.42 -28.86
CA GLU A 153 -10.58 14.97 -29.13
C GLU A 153 -9.52 14.16 -28.36
N GLN A 154 -8.32 14.71 -28.18
CA GLN A 154 -7.26 14.06 -27.42
C GLN A 154 -7.65 13.92 -25.95
N THR A 155 -8.26 14.93 -25.36
CA THR A 155 -8.76 14.91 -23.98
C THR A 155 -9.89 13.92 -23.80
N ILE A 156 -10.88 13.91 -24.72
CA ILE A 156 -11.98 12.94 -24.74
C ILE A 156 -11.43 11.51 -24.76
N LYS A 157 -10.41 11.26 -25.57
CA LYS A 157 -9.76 9.95 -25.67
C LYS A 157 -8.92 9.61 -24.44
N THR A 158 -8.18 10.58 -23.87
CA THR A 158 -7.32 10.36 -22.68
C THR A 158 -8.14 9.99 -21.45
N PHE A 159 -9.32 10.57 -21.30
CA PHE A 159 -10.24 10.26 -20.20
C PHE A 159 -11.31 9.24 -20.58
N GLU A 160 -11.25 8.69 -21.81
CA GLU A 160 -12.15 7.66 -22.32
C GLU A 160 -13.63 8.00 -22.15
N LEU A 161 -13.98 9.29 -22.40
CA LEU A 161 -15.33 9.81 -22.17
C LEU A 161 -16.34 9.13 -23.10
N GLY A 162 -17.55 8.90 -22.59
CA GLY A 162 -18.62 8.22 -23.30
C GLY A 162 -19.97 8.91 -23.18
N TYR A 163 -20.97 8.32 -23.80
CA TYR A 163 -22.35 8.77 -23.73
C TYR A 163 -23.30 7.60 -23.50
N ALA A 164 -24.23 7.74 -22.58
CA ALA A 164 -25.34 6.83 -22.38
C ALA A 164 -26.59 7.40 -23.05
N THR A 165 -27.14 6.65 -24.02
CA THR A 165 -28.30 7.05 -24.82
C THR A 165 -29.58 7.18 -24.01
N SER A 166 -30.64 7.73 -24.62
CA SER A 166 -31.93 7.98 -23.98
C SER A 166 -32.77 6.73 -23.73
N ASP A 167 -32.53 5.65 -24.47
CA ASP A 167 -33.29 4.41 -24.37
C ASP A 167 -33.10 3.73 -23.00
N TRP A 168 -34.14 2.95 -22.58
CA TRP A 168 -34.18 2.34 -21.27
C TRP A 168 -33.26 1.11 -21.10
N ASP A 169 -32.88 0.44 -22.18
CA ASP A 169 -32.27 -0.89 -22.17
C ASP A 169 -31.27 -1.14 -23.31
N THR A 170 -30.75 -0.08 -23.94
CA THR A 170 -29.81 -0.22 -25.07
C THR A 170 -28.51 -0.93 -24.66
N PHE A 171 -27.94 -0.58 -23.52
CA PHE A 171 -26.76 -1.26 -22.98
C PHE A 171 -27.11 -2.72 -22.63
N TYR A 172 -28.21 -2.94 -21.90
CA TYR A 172 -28.68 -4.28 -21.51
C TYR A 172 -28.86 -5.19 -22.72
N ARG A 173 -29.61 -4.76 -23.74
CA ARG A 173 -29.84 -5.54 -24.97
C ARG A 173 -28.54 -5.85 -25.71
N THR A 174 -27.64 -4.87 -25.80
CA THR A 174 -26.36 -5.06 -26.49
C THR A 174 -25.44 -6.02 -25.74
N ALA A 175 -25.36 -5.88 -24.43
CA ALA A 175 -24.55 -6.74 -23.57
C ALA A 175 -25.05 -8.19 -23.58
N THR A 176 -26.36 -8.41 -23.42
CA THR A 176 -26.94 -9.75 -23.43
C THR A 176 -26.82 -10.44 -24.78
N LYS A 177 -26.97 -9.68 -25.89
CA LYS A 177 -26.73 -10.20 -27.24
C LYS A 177 -25.29 -10.67 -27.45
N LYS A 178 -24.33 -10.05 -26.76
CA LYS A 178 -22.89 -10.46 -26.75
C LYS A 178 -22.58 -11.54 -25.71
N GLY A 179 -23.57 -12.05 -24.98
CA GLY A 179 -23.41 -13.17 -24.03
C GLY A 179 -23.04 -12.77 -22.61
N TYR A 180 -23.13 -11.49 -22.23
CA TYR A 180 -22.87 -11.04 -20.87
C TYR A 180 -24.03 -11.42 -19.94
N ASN A 181 -23.71 -11.92 -18.73
CA ASN A 181 -24.70 -12.29 -17.73
C ASN A 181 -25.29 -11.03 -17.07
N PRO A 182 -26.63 -10.82 -17.10
CA PRO A 182 -27.28 -9.67 -16.47
C PRO A 182 -26.99 -9.50 -14.96
N GLU A 183 -26.83 -10.59 -14.21
CA GLU A 183 -26.51 -10.54 -12.78
C GLU A 183 -25.11 -9.96 -12.53
N ILE A 184 -24.14 -10.29 -13.38
CA ILE A 184 -22.80 -9.69 -13.32
C ILE A 184 -22.85 -8.20 -13.66
N LEU A 185 -23.64 -7.81 -14.66
CA LEU A 185 -23.82 -6.40 -15.04
C LEU A 185 -24.52 -5.59 -13.93
N GLU A 186 -25.48 -6.18 -13.22
CA GLU A 186 -26.12 -5.58 -12.05
C GLU A 186 -25.12 -5.42 -10.90
N LYS A 187 -24.36 -6.47 -10.56
CA LYS A 187 -23.29 -6.42 -9.55
C LYS A 187 -22.20 -5.41 -9.89
N ALA A 188 -21.93 -5.21 -11.18
CA ALA A 188 -21.03 -4.15 -11.66
C ALA A 188 -21.63 -2.74 -11.54
N GLY A 189 -22.90 -2.61 -11.15
CA GLY A 189 -23.61 -1.33 -11.03
C GLY A 189 -23.96 -0.69 -12.37
N LEU A 190 -24.07 -1.46 -13.46
CA LEU A 190 -24.40 -0.99 -14.80
C LEU A 190 -25.89 -1.13 -15.10
N LEU A 191 -26.57 -2.05 -14.45
CA LEU A 191 -28.00 -2.30 -14.58
C LEU A 191 -28.74 -2.14 -13.25
N HIS A 192 -30.05 -1.91 -13.37
CA HIS A 192 -31.01 -2.05 -12.28
C HIS A 192 -31.96 -3.20 -12.57
N LYS A 193 -32.24 -4.02 -11.57
CA LYS A 193 -33.28 -5.04 -11.61
C LYS A 193 -34.61 -4.45 -11.16
N LYS A 194 -35.67 -4.73 -11.90
CA LYS A 194 -37.03 -4.27 -11.56
C LYS A 194 -37.59 -5.12 -10.43
N GLU A 195 -38.04 -4.47 -9.35
CA GLU A 195 -38.60 -5.18 -8.19
C GLU A 195 -39.76 -6.12 -8.59
N GLY A 196 -39.68 -7.36 -8.14
CA GLY A 196 -40.72 -8.38 -8.41
C GLY A 196 -40.72 -8.96 -9.82
N LYS A 197 -39.80 -8.58 -10.72
CA LYS A 197 -39.67 -9.10 -12.07
C LYS A 197 -38.22 -9.42 -12.39
N ASN A 198 -38.04 -10.37 -13.33
CA ASN A 198 -36.70 -10.72 -13.85
C ASN A 198 -36.35 -9.83 -15.07
N GLU A 199 -36.65 -8.54 -14.98
CA GLU A 199 -36.42 -7.54 -16.01
C GLU A 199 -35.31 -6.59 -15.54
N TYR A 200 -34.39 -6.25 -16.44
CA TYR A 200 -33.29 -5.33 -16.20
C TYR A 200 -33.42 -4.10 -17.10
N TYR A 201 -32.91 -2.94 -16.61
CA TYR A 201 -32.82 -1.71 -17.37
C TYR A 201 -31.52 -0.98 -17.06
N ASP A 202 -31.11 -0.10 -17.98
CA ASP A 202 -29.84 0.61 -17.90
C ASP A 202 -29.82 1.60 -16.73
N ARG A 203 -28.78 1.56 -15.91
CA ARG A 203 -28.61 2.50 -14.80
C ARG A 203 -28.37 3.92 -15.30
N PHE A 204 -27.57 4.06 -16.36
CA PHE A 204 -27.18 5.35 -16.91
C PHE A 204 -27.93 5.60 -18.22
N ARG A 205 -28.58 6.77 -18.31
CA ARG A 205 -29.36 7.21 -19.50
C ARG A 205 -29.27 8.70 -19.66
N GLU A 206 -29.16 9.19 -20.89
CA GLU A 206 -29.06 10.61 -21.27
C GLU A 206 -27.96 11.34 -20.48
N ARG A 207 -26.76 10.69 -20.38
CA ARG A 207 -25.67 11.22 -19.56
C ARG A 207 -24.33 11.11 -20.28
N ILE A 208 -23.47 12.11 -20.03
CA ILE A 208 -22.05 11.99 -20.33
C ILE A 208 -21.43 11.06 -19.29
N MET A 209 -20.65 10.11 -19.76
CA MET A 209 -20.00 9.08 -18.94
C MET A 209 -18.54 9.43 -18.71
N PHE A 210 -18.13 9.40 -17.44
CA PHE A 210 -16.77 9.62 -16.95
C PHE A 210 -16.26 8.32 -16.36
N PRO A 211 -15.43 7.53 -17.07
CA PRO A 211 -14.84 6.32 -16.52
C PRO A 211 -13.94 6.64 -15.33
N ILE A 212 -14.12 5.89 -14.25
CA ILE A 212 -13.32 5.99 -13.04
C ILE A 212 -12.33 4.82 -13.04
N HIS A 213 -11.03 5.14 -12.96
CA HIS A 213 -9.96 4.15 -13.01
C HIS A 213 -9.40 3.86 -11.62
N ASN A 214 -8.96 2.63 -11.40
CA ASN A 214 -8.07 2.33 -10.30
C ASN A 214 -6.64 2.84 -10.59
N VAL A 215 -5.70 2.67 -9.65
CA VAL A 215 -4.31 3.14 -9.80
C VAL A 215 -3.59 2.49 -11.00
N SER A 216 -3.96 1.26 -11.38
CA SER A 216 -3.39 0.55 -12.54
C SER A 216 -3.99 0.93 -13.89
N GLY A 217 -5.09 1.69 -13.90
CA GLY A 217 -5.74 2.15 -15.13
C GLY A 217 -6.89 1.26 -15.61
N LYS A 218 -7.32 0.28 -14.81
CA LYS A 218 -8.54 -0.48 -15.11
C LYS A 218 -9.77 0.34 -14.71
N VAL A 219 -10.79 0.37 -15.58
CA VAL A 219 -12.07 1.01 -15.26
C VAL A 219 -12.81 0.18 -14.22
N ILE A 220 -13.22 0.82 -13.12
CA ILE A 220 -13.89 0.18 -11.98
C ILE A 220 -15.28 0.76 -11.69
N ALA A 221 -15.60 1.93 -12.23
CA ALA A 221 -16.87 2.63 -12.03
C ALA A 221 -17.08 3.71 -13.10
N PHE A 222 -18.23 4.38 -13.04
CA PHE A 222 -18.55 5.53 -13.84
C PHE A 222 -19.14 6.64 -12.98
N GLY A 223 -18.72 7.90 -13.26
CA GLY A 223 -19.49 9.08 -12.99
C GLY A 223 -20.34 9.40 -14.22
N ALA A 224 -21.54 9.93 -14.02
CA ALA A 224 -22.44 10.24 -15.13
C ALA A 224 -23.16 11.58 -14.93
N ARG A 225 -22.99 12.52 -15.86
CA ARG A 225 -23.58 13.85 -15.79
C ARG A 225 -24.79 13.95 -16.72
N THR A 226 -25.96 14.35 -16.17
CA THR A 226 -27.14 14.64 -16.99
C THR A 226 -26.98 15.94 -17.78
N LEU A 227 -27.51 15.96 -18.99
CA LEU A 227 -27.61 17.14 -19.82
C LEU A 227 -28.98 17.83 -19.68
N LYS A 228 -29.93 17.21 -18.98
CA LYS A 228 -31.24 17.80 -18.67
C LYS A 228 -31.11 18.94 -17.67
N LYS A 229 -31.89 19.99 -17.88
CA LYS A 229 -32.03 21.13 -16.95
C LYS A 229 -33.17 20.92 -15.94
N ASP A 230 -33.54 19.69 -15.70
CA ASP A 230 -34.58 19.31 -14.73
C ASP A 230 -34.04 19.37 -13.29
N LYS A 231 -34.81 20.00 -12.39
CA LYS A 231 -34.43 20.15 -10.97
C LYS A 231 -34.56 18.85 -10.18
N ASP A 232 -35.38 17.90 -10.64
CA ASP A 232 -35.64 16.62 -9.95
C ASP A 232 -34.61 15.56 -10.31
N THR A 233 -33.79 15.77 -11.32
CA THR A 233 -32.75 14.84 -11.74
C THR A 233 -31.38 15.27 -11.21
N PRO A 234 -30.68 14.43 -10.40
CA PRO A 234 -29.36 14.80 -9.87
C PRO A 234 -28.38 15.06 -11.01
N LYS A 235 -27.68 16.22 -10.94
CA LYS A 235 -26.69 16.66 -11.94
C LYS A 235 -25.65 15.60 -12.23
N TYR A 236 -25.15 14.92 -11.19
CA TYR A 236 -24.22 13.79 -11.27
C TYR A 236 -24.81 12.55 -10.61
N LEU A 237 -24.61 11.40 -11.25
CA LEU A 237 -24.95 10.07 -10.76
C LEU A 237 -23.69 9.22 -10.85
N ASN A 238 -23.24 8.68 -9.72
CA ASN A 238 -22.10 7.78 -9.68
C ASN A 238 -22.55 6.32 -9.63
N SER A 239 -21.64 5.39 -10.02
CA SER A 239 -21.82 3.97 -9.76
C SER A 239 -22.08 3.73 -8.25
N PRO A 240 -22.86 2.71 -7.90
CA PRO A 240 -23.01 2.29 -6.51
C PRO A 240 -21.70 1.66 -5.99
N GLU A 241 -21.65 1.39 -4.69
CA GLU A 241 -20.60 0.52 -4.13
C GLU A 241 -20.68 -0.87 -4.78
N THR A 242 -19.53 -1.40 -5.20
CA THR A 242 -19.41 -2.72 -5.87
C THR A 242 -18.17 -3.43 -5.34
N PRO A 243 -17.98 -4.72 -5.62
CA PRO A 243 -16.72 -5.40 -5.27
C PRO A 243 -15.46 -4.76 -5.87
N LEU A 244 -15.58 -4.00 -6.98
CA LEU A 244 -14.47 -3.29 -7.62
C LEU A 244 -14.35 -1.83 -7.18
N TYR A 245 -15.42 -1.20 -6.73
CA TYR A 245 -15.50 0.24 -6.51
C TYR A 245 -15.99 0.59 -5.12
N HIS A 246 -15.12 1.23 -4.37
CA HIS A 246 -15.44 1.87 -3.10
C HIS A 246 -15.16 3.37 -3.25
N LYS A 247 -16.22 4.19 -3.28
CA LYS A 247 -16.12 5.63 -3.53
C LYS A 247 -15.17 6.33 -2.56
N SER A 248 -15.14 5.89 -1.31
CA SER A 248 -14.26 6.42 -0.27
C SER A 248 -12.76 6.12 -0.49
N LYS A 249 -12.40 5.22 -1.42
CA LYS A 249 -11.02 4.76 -1.64
C LYS A 249 -10.45 5.13 -3.00
N VAL A 250 -11.17 5.92 -3.79
CA VAL A 250 -10.80 6.24 -5.17
C VAL A 250 -10.79 7.75 -5.38
N LEU A 251 -9.82 8.23 -6.17
CA LEU A 251 -9.73 9.61 -6.65
C LEU A 251 -9.82 9.60 -8.18
N TYR A 252 -10.70 10.46 -8.72
CA TYR A 252 -10.81 10.62 -10.16
C TYR A 252 -9.56 11.29 -10.74
N GLY A 253 -9.09 10.82 -11.87
CA GLY A 253 -7.91 11.35 -12.54
C GLY A 253 -6.58 10.85 -12.00
N LEU A 254 -6.55 10.08 -10.89
CA LEU A 254 -5.29 9.65 -10.27
C LEU A 254 -4.43 8.78 -11.21
N PHE A 255 -5.05 7.91 -12.00
CA PHE A 255 -4.30 7.09 -12.98
C PHE A 255 -3.54 7.98 -13.97
N GLN A 256 -4.20 9.00 -14.51
CA GLN A 256 -3.61 9.97 -15.43
C GLN A 256 -2.56 10.86 -14.75
N ALA A 257 -2.81 11.24 -13.49
CA ALA A 257 -2.02 12.23 -12.75
C ALA A 257 -0.79 11.65 -12.04
N LYS A 258 -0.76 10.37 -11.67
CA LYS A 258 0.25 9.77 -10.76
C LYS A 258 1.70 10.05 -11.16
N LYS A 259 2.04 9.98 -12.44
CA LYS A 259 3.40 10.27 -12.92
C LYS A 259 3.77 11.75 -12.76
N SER A 260 2.83 12.64 -13.06
CA SER A 260 3.02 14.08 -12.91
C SER A 260 3.10 14.50 -11.45
N ILE A 261 2.30 13.88 -10.57
CA ILE A 261 2.38 14.08 -9.12
C ILE A 261 3.78 13.71 -8.61
N LEU A 262 4.30 12.53 -8.98
CA LEU A 262 5.64 12.09 -8.61
C LEU A 262 6.74 13.03 -9.13
N GLN A 263 6.63 13.49 -10.38
CA GLN A 263 7.63 14.36 -11.01
C GLN A 263 7.66 15.76 -10.41
N LYS A 264 6.49 16.32 -10.09
CA LYS A 264 6.35 17.67 -9.53
C LYS A 264 6.42 17.69 -8.00
N ASP A 265 6.36 16.51 -7.37
CA ASP A 265 6.20 16.35 -5.92
C ASP A 265 5.05 17.19 -5.35
N GLU A 266 3.95 17.28 -6.11
CA GLU A 266 2.77 18.08 -5.76
C GLU A 266 1.51 17.48 -6.36
N CYS A 267 0.43 17.42 -5.58
CA CYS A 267 -0.90 17.00 -6.01
C CYS A 267 -1.89 18.16 -5.91
N LEU A 268 -2.56 18.49 -7.01
CA LEU A 268 -3.70 19.39 -7.01
C LEU A 268 -4.97 18.60 -6.73
N LEU A 269 -5.74 19.03 -5.74
CA LEU A 269 -7.04 18.46 -5.39
C LEU A 269 -8.16 19.43 -5.74
N VAL A 270 -9.12 18.97 -6.54
CA VAL A 270 -10.32 19.70 -6.95
C VAL A 270 -11.60 18.91 -6.61
N GLU A 271 -12.78 19.48 -6.85
CA GLU A 271 -14.04 18.84 -6.46
C GLU A 271 -14.61 17.91 -7.53
N GLY A 272 -14.56 18.28 -8.80
CA GLY A 272 -15.35 17.65 -9.86
C GLY A 272 -14.56 16.99 -10.99
N TYR A 273 -15.28 16.20 -11.79
CA TYR A 273 -14.75 15.52 -12.98
C TYR A 273 -14.28 16.51 -14.04
N ALA A 274 -15.09 17.55 -14.30
CA ALA A 274 -14.81 18.55 -15.33
C ALA A 274 -13.56 19.35 -15.00
N ASP A 275 -13.35 19.69 -13.72
CA ASP A 275 -12.20 20.46 -13.25
C ASP A 275 -10.90 19.70 -13.52
N VAL A 276 -10.88 18.39 -13.21
CA VAL A 276 -9.72 17.53 -13.53
C VAL A 276 -9.43 17.52 -15.01
N ILE A 277 -10.46 17.35 -15.84
CA ILE A 277 -10.29 17.23 -17.30
C ILE A 277 -9.81 18.56 -17.90
N SER A 278 -10.39 19.68 -17.49
CA SER A 278 -10.02 21.02 -17.97
C SER A 278 -8.60 21.41 -17.58
N LEU A 279 -8.24 21.20 -16.31
CA LEU A 279 -6.88 21.45 -15.84
C LEU A 279 -5.87 20.55 -16.54
N HIS A 280 -6.18 19.26 -16.70
CA HIS A 280 -5.32 18.32 -17.39
C HIS A 280 -5.12 18.72 -18.87
N GLN A 281 -6.19 19.12 -19.57
CA GLN A 281 -6.11 19.63 -20.94
C GLN A 281 -5.26 20.90 -21.03
N ALA A 282 -5.31 21.75 -20.01
CA ALA A 282 -4.48 22.93 -19.87
C ALA A 282 -3.01 22.62 -19.54
N GLY A 283 -2.60 21.34 -19.43
CA GLY A 283 -1.23 20.92 -19.11
C GLY A 283 -0.93 20.85 -17.60
N ILE A 284 -1.92 21.10 -16.74
CA ILE A 284 -1.83 20.92 -15.29
C ILE A 284 -2.23 19.48 -14.97
N THR A 285 -1.29 18.55 -15.19
CA THR A 285 -1.58 17.10 -15.21
C THR A 285 -1.48 16.40 -13.86
N ASN A 286 -1.03 17.09 -12.80
CA ASN A 286 -0.95 16.56 -11.42
C ASN A 286 -2.24 16.78 -10.61
N VAL A 287 -3.40 16.70 -11.25
CA VAL A 287 -4.71 17.04 -10.68
C VAL A 287 -5.59 15.81 -10.48
N VAL A 288 -6.29 15.75 -9.32
CA VAL A 288 -7.25 14.69 -8.96
C VAL A 288 -8.49 15.29 -8.32
N ALA A 289 -9.61 14.53 -8.31
CA ALA A 289 -10.84 14.96 -7.63
C ALA A 289 -11.40 13.90 -6.67
N SER A 290 -12.05 14.36 -5.58
CA SER A 290 -12.85 13.52 -4.68
C SER A 290 -14.22 13.12 -5.27
N SER A 291 -14.67 13.81 -6.30
CA SER A 291 -15.83 13.51 -7.16
C SER A 291 -17.17 13.38 -6.42
N GLY A 292 -17.56 14.47 -5.73
CA GLY A 292 -18.90 14.62 -5.14
C GLY A 292 -19.09 13.87 -3.81
N THR A 293 -18.01 13.69 -3.03
CA THR A 293 -18.02 13.32 -1.61
C THR A 293 -17.08 14.22 -0.84
N SER A 294 -17.37 14.41 0.45
CA SER A 294 -16.35 14.93 1.36
C SER A 294 -15.10 14.05 1.27
N LEU A 295 -13.93 14.67 1.29
CA LEU A 295 -12.64 13.99 1.25
C LEU A 295 -12.55 12.96 2.40
N THR A 296 -12.14 11.75 2.10
CA THR A 296 -12.01 10.67 3.09
C THR A 296 -10.56 10.42 3.47
N GLN A 297 -10.35 9.78 4.61
CA GLN A 297 -9.02 9.43 5.08
C GLN A 297 -8.29 8.48 4.13
N GLU A 298 -9.02 7.52 3.52
CA GLU A 298 -8.46 6.59 2.53
C GLU A 298 -8.02 7.31 1.25
N GLN A 299 -8.77 8.31 0.79
CA GLN A 299 -8.40 9.14 -0.36
C GLN A 299 -7.14 9.97 -0.07
N VAL A 300 -7.04 10.54 1.14
CA VAL A 300 -5.83 11.28 1.58
C VAL A 300 -4.62 10.37 1.64
N ARG A 301 -4.76 9.19 2.19
CA ARG A 301 -3.69 8.18 2.20
C ARG A 301 -3.28 7.76 0.79
N LEU A 302 -4.21 7.73 -0.13
CA LEU A 302 -3.92 7.43 -1.53
C LEU A 302 -3.04 8.53 -2.16
N ILE A 303 -3.32 9.82 -1.91
CA ILE A 303 -2.45 10.94 -2.34
C ILE A 303 -1.07 10.82 -1.70
N ARG A 304 -1.01 10.55 -0.39
CA ARG A 304 0.23 10.45 0.38
C ARG A 304 1.22 9.41 -0.15
N ARG A 305 0.76 8.39 -0.85
CA ARG A 305 1.64 7.40 -1.52
C ARG A 305 2.54 8.04 -2.57
N PHE A 306 2.10 9.14 -3.19
CA PHE A 306 2.77 9.78 -4.32
C PHE A 306 3.48 11.08 -3.93
N THR A 307 2.91 11.85 -3.01
CA THR A 307 3.48 13.13 -2.53
C THR A 307 2.95 13.49 -1.15
N THR A 308 3.71 14.29 -0.42
CA THR A 308 3.26 14.92 0.83
C THR A 308 2.78 16.36 0.63
N ASN A 309 2.89 16.92 -0.58
CA ASN A 309 2.53 18.30 -0.89
C ASN A 309 1.20 18.34 -1.64
N VAL A 310 0.20 18.99 -1.05
CA VAL A 310 -1.15 19.11 -1.63
C VAL A 310 -1.53 20.57 -1.77
N VAL A 311 -2.04 20.92 -2.95
CA VAL A 311 -2.68 22.22 -3.19
C VAL A 311 -4.15 21.94 -3.46
N VAL A 312 -5.04 22.50 -2.64
CA VAL A 312 -6.48 22.38 -2.84
C VAL A 312 -6.99 23.63 -3.54
N LEU A 313 -7.63 23.44 -4.69
CA LEU A 313 -8.32 24.49 -5.42
C LEU A 313 -9.80 24.41 -5.08
N TYR A 314 -10.32 25.48 -4.52
CA TYR A 314 -11.73 25.62 -4.17
C TYR A 314 -12.47 26.58 -5.10
N ASP A 315 -13.72 26.24 -5.36
CA ASP A 315 -14.66 27.09 -6.06
C ASP A 315 -14.87 28.40 -5.28
N GLY A 316 -15.14 29.49 -6.00
CA GLY A 316 -15.32 30.84 -5.45
C GLY A 316 -16.64 31.06 -4.69
N ASP A 317 -17.26 30.03 -4.14
CA ASP A 317 -18.54 30.10 -3.41
C ASP A 317 -18.39 29.84 -1.90
N GLU A 318 -19.39 30.29 -1.11
CA GLU A 318 -19.38 30.11 0.37
C GLU A 318 -19.59 28.65 0.80
N ALA A 319 -20.22 27.82 -0.04
CA ALA A 319 -20.46 26.41 0.27
C ALA A 319 -19.15 25.62 0.17
N GLY A 320 -18.35 25.89 -0.89
CA GLY A 320 -17.00 25.38 -1.06
C GLY A 320 -16.09 25.75 0.12
N LEU A 321 -16.20 26.99 0.62
CA LEU A 321 -15.41 27.45 1.76
C LEU A 321 -15.68 26.65 3.05
N ASN A 322 -16.95 26.45 3.37
CA ASN A 322 -17.33 25.68 4.56
C ASN A 322 -16.99 24.19 4.43
N ALA A 323 -16.97 23.64 3.20
CA ALA A 323 -16.47 22.31 2.90
C ALA A 323 -14.95 22.24 3.07
N ALA A 324 -14.23 23.28 2.59
CA ALA A 324 -12.80 23.48 2.77
C ALA A 324 -12.41 23.42 4.24
N LEU A 325 -13.00 24.24 5.06
CA LEU A 325 -12.65 24.36 6.47
C LEU A 325 -12.87 23.06 7.28
N ARG A 326 -13.78 22.19 6.84
CA ARG A 326 -14.10 20.91 7.51
C ARG A 326 -13.34 19.70 6.92
N GLY A 327 -13.16 19.65 5.62
CA GLY A 327 -12.55 18.48 4.95
C GLY A 327 -11.02 18.45 5.00
N VAL A 328 -10.41 19.58 5.25
CA VAL A 328 -8.95 19.75 5.14
C VAL A 328 -8.19 19.27 6.38
N ASP A 329 -8.82 19.25 7.53
CA ASP A 329 -8.23 18.76 8.77
C ASP A 329 -7.71 17.31 8.63
N ILE A 330 -8.38 16.49 7.80
CA ILE A 330 -7.94 15.11 7.52
C ILE A 330 -6.57 15.09 6.80
N LEU A 331 -6.29 16.07 5.93
CA LEU A 331 -4.99 16.20 5.26
C LEU A 331 -3.88 16.53 6.27
N LEU A 332 -4.16 17.41 7.23
CA LEU A 332 -3.23 17.76 8.29
C LEU A 332 -2.98 16.58 9.23
N GLU A 333 -4.02 15.83 9.60
CA GLU A 333 -3.91 14.61 10.44
C GLU A 333 -2.99 13.55 9.81
N GLU A 334 -3.02 13.40 8.49
CA GLU A 334 -2.13 12.49 7.77
C GLU A 334 -0.74 13.07 7.51
N GLY A 335 -0.44 14.28 8.01
CA GLY A 335 0.88 14.92 7.93
C GLY A 335 1.25 15.46 6.56
N LEU A 336 0.26 15.86 5.76
CA LEU A 336 0.47 16.48 4.46
C LEU A 336 0.72 17.99 4.60
N SER A 337 1.62 18.51 3.78
CA SER A 337 1.83 19.94 3.61
C SER A 337 0.72 20.49 2.71
N LEU A 338 -0.01 21.47 3.21
CA LEU A 338 -1.25 21.90 2.60
C LEU A 338 -1.25 23.36 2.24
N LYS A 339 -1.44 23.65 0.96
CA LYS A 339 -1.76 24.97 0.44
C LYS A 339 -3.18 25.02 -0.09
N VAL A 340 -3.76 26.19 -0.04
CA VAL A 340 -5.10 26.46 -0.55
C VAL A 340 -5.05 27.59 -1.56
N VAL A 341 -5.74 27.43 -2.66
CA VAL A 341 -6.01 28.46 -3.65
C VAL A 341 -7.52 28.65 -3.70
N TRP A 342 -7.96 29.87 -3.47
CA TRP A 342 -9.37 30.27 -3.55
C TRP A 342 -9.60 31.01 -4.86
N LEU A 343 -10.49 30.49 -5.71
CA LEU A 343 -10.82 31.12 -6.97
C LEU A 343 -11.70 32.36 -6.78
N PRO A 344 -11.76 33.27 -7.77
CA PRO A 344 -12.66 34.41 -7.76
C PRO A 344 -14.12 33.99 -7.60
N LYS A 345 -14.95 34.91 -7.11
CA LYS A 345 -16.38 34.66 -6.89
C LYS A 345 -17.05 34.15 -8.16
N ASP A 346 -17.87 33.11 -8.01
CA ASP A 346 -18.63 32.46 -9.10
C ASP A 346 -17.76 31.78 -10.18
N GLU A 347 -16.50 31.48 -9.90
CA GLU A 347 -15.61 30.69 -10.76
C GLU A 347 -15.22 29.37 -10.12
N ASP A 348 -15.21 28.30 -10.94
CA ASP A 348 -14.63 27.00 -10.65
C ASP A 348 -13.36 26.80 -11.52
N PRO A 349 -12.52 25.77 -11.26
CA PRO A 349 -11.31 25.55 -12.04
C PRO A 349 -11.54 25.41 -13.55
N ASP A 350 -12.64 24.76 -13.95
CA ASP A 350 -13.04 24.61 -15.35
C ASP A 350 -13.36 25.96 -15.99
N SER A 351 -14.25 26.76 -15.40
CA SER A 351 -14.64 28.07 -15.91
C SER A 351 -13.50 29.08 -15.95
N PHE A 352 -12.63 29.05 -14.93
CA PHE A 352 -11.46 29.93 -14.86
C PHE A 352 -10.49 29.67 -16.02
N VAL A 353 -10.15 28.37 -16.27
CA VAL A 353 -9.25 28.02 -17.38
C VAL A 353 -9.88 28.37 -18.74
N GLN A 354 -11.18 28.13 -18.92
CA GLN A 354 -11.89 28.47 -20.17
C GLN A 354 -11.89 29.98 -20.47
N LYS A 355 -12.09 30.81 -19.45
CA LYS A 355 -12.16 32.28 -19.62
C LYS A 355 -10.78 32.94 -19.72
N HIS A 356 -9.83 32.50 -18.90
CA HIS A 356 -8.56 33.21 -18.71
C HIS A 356 -7.36 32.50 -19.30
N GLY A 357 -7.50 31.21 -19.60
CA GLY A 357 -6.44 30.35 -20.15
C GLY A 357 -5.45 29.80 -19.12
N THR A 358 -4.62 28.87 -19.58
CA THR A 358 -3.66 28.12 -18.73
C THR A 358 -2.67 29.01 -18.02
N ASN A 359 -2.06 29.97 -18.72
CA ASN A 359 -1.02 30.84 -18.14
C ASN A 359 -1.58 31.70 -17.01
N ALA A 360 -2.80 32.19 -17.15
CA ALA A 360 -3.48 32.96 -16.11
C ALA A 360 -3.78 32.08 -14.89
N MET A 361 -4.21 30.83 -15.09
CA MET A 361 -4.44 29.88 -13.99
C MET A 361 -3.15 29.58 -13.22
N LEU A 362 -2.05 29.31 -13.92
CA LEU A 362 -0.75 29.05 -13.28
C LEU A 362 -0.24 30.26 -12.49
N ALA A 363 -0.34 31.47 -13.08
CA ALA A 363 0.04 32.71 -12.41
C ALA A 363 -0.85 32.94 -11.17
N TYR A 364 -2.17 32.78 -11.32
CA TYR A 364 -3.11 32.94 -10.22
C TYR A 364 -2.84 31.97 -9.08
N MET A 365 -2.59 30.68 -9.37
CA MET A 365 -2.23 29.70 -8.37
C MET A 365 -0.93 30.09 -7.66
N GLN A 366 0.10 30.53 -8.40
CA GLN A 366 1.39 30.90 -7.82
C GLN A 366 1.27 32.12 -6.90
N GLU A 367 0.47 33.11 -7.26
CA GLU A 367 0.28 34.35 -6.49
C GLU A 367 -0.64 34.16 -5.28
N ASN A 368 -1.65 33.27 -5.37
CA ASN A 368 -2.71 33.15 -4.38
C ASN A 368 -2.62 31.87 -3.53
N ALA A 369 -1.65 30.98 -3.78
CA ALA A 369 -1.44 29.81 -2.96
C ALA A 369 -0.98 30.22 -1.55
N GLN A 370 -1.80 29.93 -0.54
CA GLN A 370 -1.53 30.25 0.86
C GLN A 370 -1.51 28.96 1.68
N ASP A 371 -0.67 28.95 2.72
CA ASP A 371 -0.75 27.91 3.74
C ASP A 371 -2.16 27.90 4.37
N PHE A 372 -2.70 26.70 4.57
CA PHE A 372 -4.07 26.54 5.04
C PHE A 372 -4.31 27.16 6.43
N ILE A 373 -3.40 26.96 7.36
CA ILE A 373 -3.54 27.50 8.72
C ILE A 373 -3.56 29.04 8.68
N LYS A 374 -2.69 29.64 7.88
CA LYS A 374 -2.68 31.10 7.67
C LYS A 374 -3.96 31.59 7.01
N PHE A 375 -4.43 30.87 5.99
CA PHE A 375 -5.68 31.18 5.32
C PHE A 375 -6.86 31.11 6.30
N LYS A 376 -7.01 29.99 7.02
CA LYS A 376 -8.07 29.76 8.02
C LYS A 376 -8.06 30.85 9.08
N THR A 377 -6.87 31.18 9.59
CA THR A 377 -6.72 32.22 10.62
C THR A 377 -7.21 33.58 10.12
N LYS A 378 -6.74 34.03 8.93
CA LYS A 378 -7.16 35.31 8.37
C LYS A 378 -8.67 35.35 8.08
N TYR A 379 -9.23 34.27 7.56
CA TYR A 379 -10.64 34.18 7.23
C TYR A 379 -11.53 34.25 8.49
N LEU A 380 -11.20 33.48 9.52
CA LEU A 380 -11.96 33.46 10.76
C LEU A 380 -11.86 34.78 11.52
N LEU A 381 -10.67 35.42 11.52
CA LEU A 381 -10.49 36.76 12.08
C LEU A 381 -11.34 37.82 11.38
N LYS A 382 -11.37 37.77 10.04
CA LYS A 382 -12.18 38.71 9.23
C LYS A 382 -13.67 38.56 9.57
N ASN A 383 -14.16 37.34 9.77
CA ASN A 383 -15.57 37.06 10.08
C ASN A 383 -15.93 37.32 11.56
N ALA A 384 -14.93 37.31 12.45
CA ALA A 384 -15.14 37.62 13.87
C ALA A 384 -15.28 39.14 14.09
N GLU A 385 -14.88 39.98 13.13
CA GLU A 385 -14.90 41.45 13.24
C GLU A 385 -14.30 41.92 14.57
N ASN A 386 -15.07 42.73 15.33
CA ASN A 386 -14.68 43.24 16.65
C ASN A 386 -15.39 42.50 17.82
N ASP A 387 -16.02 41.34 17.55
CA ASP A 387 -16.69 40.54 18.58
C ASP A 387 -15.68 39.67 19.33
N PRO A 388 -15.42 39.91 20.65
CA PRO A 388 -14.47 39.16 21.43
C PRO A 388 -14.82 37.66 21.57
N PHE A 389 -16.13 37.32 21.58
CA PHE A 389 -16.58 35.94 21.72
C PHE A 389 -16.29 35.15 20.42
N LYS A 390 -16.68 35.68 19.27
CA LYS A 390 -16.39 35.10 17.96
C LYS A 390 -14.87 34.98 17.73
N ARG A 391 -14.10 35.97 18.19
CA ARG A 391 -12.63 35.93 18.11
C ARG A 391 -12.07 34.79 18.96
N GLY A 392 -12.61 34.55 20.17
CA GLY A 392 -12.23 33.42 21.00
C GLY A 392 -12.57 32.05 20.37
N GLU A 393 -13.72 31.96 19.69
CA GLU A 393 -14.11 30.75 18.93
C GLU A 393 -13.17 30.51 17.74
N ALA A 394 -12.86 31.55 16.97
CA ALA A 394 -11.91 31.50 15.85
C ALA A 394 -10.53 30.98 16.28
N ILE A 395 -10.03 31.45 17.42
CA ILE A 395 -8.75 31.00 17.98
C ILE A 395 -8.80 29.51 18.31
N ARG A 396 -9.85 29.04 19.01
CA ARG A 396 -9.99 27.61 19.34
C ARG A 396 -10.09 26.73 18.11
N GLU A 397 -10.77 27.19 17.08
CA GLU A 397 -10.92 26.46 15.83
C GLU A 397 -9.58 26.32 15.09
N VAL A 398 -8.77 27.38 15.03
CA VAL A 398 -7.42 27.32 14.43
C VAL A 398 -6.51 26.43 15.27
N VAL A 399 -6.50 26.59 16.61
CA VAL A 399 -5.73 25.73 17.51
C VAL A 399 -6.12 24.27 17.34
N SER A 400 -7.42 23.96 17.18
CA SER A 400 -7.90 22.60 16.90
C SER A 400 -7.36 22.03 15.60
N SER A 401 -7.14 22.84 14.57
CA SER A 401 -6.49 22.37 13.33
C SER A 401 -4.98 22.19 13.51
N ILE A 402 -4.31 23.08 14.24
CA ILE A 402 -2.85 22.99 14.45
C ILE A 402 -2.49 21.71 15.22
N ILE A 403 -3.25 21.34 16.25
CA ILE A 403 -2.95 20.14 17.05
C ILE A 403 -3.08 18.83 16.26
N LYS A 404 -3.79 18.84 15.14
CA LYS A 404 -3.92 17.69 14.24
C LYS A 404 -2.65 17.41 13.45
N ILE A 405 -1.75 18.39 13.32
CA ILE A 405 -0.45 18.22 12.67
C ILE A 405 0.40 17.26 13.50
N PRO A 406 0.88 16.13 12.95
CA PRO A 406 1.64 15.14 13.73
C PRO A 406 3.00 15.63 14.20
N ASP A 407 3.69 16.44 13.39
CA ASP A 407 5.03 16.95 13.65
C ASP A 407 5.00 18.07 14.69
N ILE A 408 5.69 17.87 15.82
CA ILE A 408 5.75 18.83 16.93
C ILE A 408 6.44 20.13 16.52
N ILE A 409 7.47 20.06 15.67
CA ILE A 409 8.22 21.24 15.23
C ILE A 409 7.33 22.10 14.35
N GLN A 410 6.64 21.48 13.38
CA GLN A 410 5.69 22.19 12.53
C GLN A 410 4.56 22.81 13.35
N ARG A 411 3.99 22.09 14.33
CA ARG A 411 2.98 22.66 15.24
C ARG A 411 3.47 23.92 15.94
N ASN A 412 4.69 23.90 16.48
CA ASN A 412 5.25 25.07 17.17
C ASN A 412 5.47 26.25 16.23
N VAL A 413 5.92 26.00 14.98
CA VAL A 413 6.02 27.06 13.97
C VAL A 413 4.66 27.71 13.71
N PHE A 414 3.60 26.90 13.54
CA PHE A 414 2.25 27.42 13.33
C PHE A 414 1.70 28.14 14.57
N PHE A 415 1.95 27.66 15.77
CA PHE A 415 1.58 28.39 17.00
C PHE A 415 2.21 29.77 17.06
N LYS A 416 3.50 29.88 16.72
CA LYS A 416 4.21 31.16 16.68
C LYS A 416 3.63 32.10 15.62
N GLU A 417 3.36 31.62 14.41
CA GLU A 417 2.76 32.42 13.34
C GLU A 417 1.34 32.89 13.70
N CYS A 418 0.52 32.00 14.26
CA CYS A 418 -0.85 32.32 14.69
C CYS A 418 -0.87 33.28 15.88
N SER A 419 0.10 33.17 16.80
CA SER A 419 0.29 34.12 17.92
C SER A 419 0.43 35.55 17.40
N GLN A 420 1.26 35.76 16.37
CA GLN A 420 1.41 37.06 15.71
C GLN A 420 0.14 37.57 15.03
N LEU A 421 -0.58 36.69 14.33
CA LEU A 421 -1.83 37.05 13.64
C LEU A 421 -2.97 37.37 14.61
N PHE A 422 -3.08 36.66 15.72
CA PHE A 422 -4.11 36.88 16.73
C PHE A 422 -3.76 38.01 17.72
N GLY A 423 -2.48 38.35 17.85
CA GLY A 423 -1.98 39.27 18.88
C GLY A 423 -2.12 38.68 20.30
N ILE A 424 -1.86 37.39 20.46
CA ILE A 424 -1.95 36.63 21.72
C ILE A 424 -0.61 35.91 21.93
N GLU A 425 -0.18 35.80 23.18
CA GLU A 425 1.04 35.08 23.54
C GLU A 425 1.00 33.63 23.11
N GLU A 426 2.09 33.12 22.53
CA GLU A 426 2.22 31.75 22.00
C GLU A 426 1.92 30.70 23.07
N GLU A 427 2.35 30.94 24.31
CA GLU A 427 2.11 30.01 25.44
C GLU A 427 0.61 29.78 25.72
N ILE A 428 -0.24 30.79 25.48
CA ILE A 428 -1.70 30.67 25.68
C ILE A 428 -2.29 29.73 24.63
N LEU A 429 -1.84 29.84 23.35
CA LEU A 429 -2.28 28.98 22.27
C LEU A 429 -1.82 27.53 22.49
N ILE A 430 -0.58 27.31 22.92
CA ILE A 430 -0.03 25.99 23.23
C ILE A 430 -0.81 25.35 24.41
N ARG A 431 -1.11 26.15 25.46
CA ARG A 431 -1.89 25.66 26.61
C ARG A 431 -3.29 25.24 26.21
N GLU A 432 -3.98 26.02 25.38
CA GLU A 432 -5.31 25.64 24.87
C GLU A 432 -5.22 24.39 23.96
N GLY A 433 -4.19 24.27 23.12
CA GLY A 433 -3.93 23.07 22.32
C GLY A 433 -3.75 21.82 23.19
N ASN A 434 -2.91 21.89 24.22
CA ASN A 434 -2.71 20.79 25.17
C ASN A 434 -3.98 20.39 25.91
N LYS A 435 -4.84 21.37 26.23
CA LYS A 435 -6.15 21.12 26.86
C LYS A 435 -7.11 20.38 25.93
N ILE A 436 -7.12 20.73 24.63
CA ILE A 436 -7.93 20.03 23.63
C ILE A 436 -7.44 18.60 23.45
N LEU A 437 -6.11 18.40 23.27
CA LEU A 437 -5.48 17.08 23.19
C LEU A 437 -5.80 16.20 24.42
N GLY A 438 -5.71 16.78 25.62
CA GLY A 438 -6.04 16.08 26.85
C GLY A 438 -7.52 15.64 26.94
N LYS A 439 -8.45 16.41 26.35
CA LYS A 439 -9.88 16.03 26.27
C LYS A 439 -10.09 14.92 25.23
N GLU A 440 -9.45 15.00 24.07
CA GLU A 440 -9.54 13.98 23.02
C GLU A 440 -8.96 12.64 23.49
N LEU A 441 -7.81 12.67 24.20
CA LEU A 441 -7.21 11.47 24.78
C LEU A 441 -8.13 10.83 25.85
N LYS A 442 -8.77 11.64 26.72
CA LYS A 442 -9.73 11.13 27.70
C LYS A 442 -11.00 10.55 27.06
N GLN A 443 -11.48 11.14 25.96
CA GLN A 443 -12.63 10.59 25.22
C GLN A 443 -12.25 9.29 24.48
N LYS A 444 -11.04 9.20 23.94
CA LYS A 444 -10.52 7.97 23.33
C LYS A 444 -10.29 6.88 24.36
N SER A 445 -9.69 7.18 25.53
CA SER A 445 -9.48 6.19 26.60
C SER A 445 -10.77 5.61 27.17
N ASN A 446 -11.86 6.38 27.20
CA ASN A 446 -13.18 5.84 27.56
C ASN A 446 -13.81 4.94 26.48
N ASN A 447 -13.44 5.13 25.20
CA ASN A 447 -13.86 4.26 24.10
C ASN A 447 -12.86 3.12 23.82
N GLU A 448 -11.59 3.30 24.16
CA GLU A 448 -10.51 2.33 23.94
C GLU A 448 -10.43 1.30 25.08
N ALA A 449 -10.89 1.58 26.30
CA ALA A 449 -11.00 0.56 27.35
C ALA A 449 -11.92 -0.62 26.96
N ILE A 450 -12.73 -0.46 25.91
CA ILE A 450 -13.50 -1.56 25.27
C ILE A 450 -12.80 -2.09 24.01
N SER A 451 -11.91 -1.30 23.38
CA SER A 451 -11.19 -1.64 22.13
C SER A 451 -9.76 -2.16 22.38
N GLU A 452 -9.11 -1.78 23.47
CA GLU A 452 -7.75 -2.24 23.84
C GLU A 452 -7.68 -3.71 24.30
N LEU A 453 -8.81 -4.33 24.56
CA LEU A 453 -8.89 -5.80 24.67
C LEU A 453 -8.74 -6.50 23.31
N LEU A 454 -8.60 -5.76 22.19
CA LEU A 454 -8.55 -6.31 20.83
C LEU A 454 -7.43 -5.76 19.92
N GLN A 455 -6.58 -4.79 20.35
CA GLN A 455 -5.52 -4.25 19.50
C GLN A 455 -4.28 -3.80 20.30
N SER A 456 -3.37 -4.73 20.57
CA SER A 456 -2.00 -4.43 21.00
C SER A 456 -1.19 -3.78 19.89
N THR A 457 -0.34 -2.79 20.23
CA THR A 457 0.56 -2.10 19.27
C THR A 457 1.67 -3.02 18.73
N PRO A 458 2.25 -2.73 17.56
CA PRO A 458 3.29 -3.58 16.95
C PRO A 458 4.56 -3.76 17.80
N ASP A 459 4.87 -2.86 18.73
CA ASP A 459 6.01 -3.02 19.64
C ASP A 459 5.71 -3.99 20.78
N ASP A 460 4.47 -4.05 21.29
CA ASP A 460 4.03 -5.06 22.24
C ASP A 460 4.00 -6.47 21.60
N PHE A 461 3.78 -6.55 20.28
CA PHE A 461 3.86 -7.82 19.54
C PHE A 461 5.28 -8.37 19.41
N LEU A 462 6.30 -7.52 19.42
CA LEU A 462 7.69 -7.98 19.39
C LEU A 462 8.12 -8.50 20.78
N ASP A 463 7.70 -7.85 21.86
CA ASP A 463 8.02 -8.30 23.22
C ASP A 463 7.15 -9.48 23.67
N GLN A 464 5.87 -9.55 23.31
CA GLN A 464 5.01 -10.70 23.60
C GLN A 464 5.39 -11.93 22.75
N LYS A 465 5.72 -11.77 21.46
CA LYS A 465 6.25 -12.87 20.64
C LYS A 465 7.64 -13.32 21.09
N ALA A 466 8.50 -12.42 21.59
CA ALA A 466 9.79 -12.80 22.15
C ALA A 466 9.66 -13.72 23.38
N SER A 467 8.56 -13.66 24.12
CA SER A 467 8.28 -14.56 25.24
C SER A 467 7.67 -15.92 24.82
N GLU A 468 7.10 -16.02 23.61
CA GLU A 468 6.53 -17.25 23.04
C GLU A 468 7.52 -18.06 22.19
N PHE A 469 8.61 -17.44 21.70
CA PHE A 469 9.62 -18.17 20.94
C PHE A 469 10.48 -19.03 21.87
N SER A 470 10.67 -20.31 21.51
CA SER A 470 11.57 -21.19 22.20
C SER A 470 12.98 -20.58 22.28
N SER A 471 13.74 -20.91 23.32
CA SER A 471 15.12 -20.41 23.46
C SER A 471 16.04 -20.80 22.27
N VAL A 472 15.56 -21.65 21.39
CA VAL A 472 16.24 -22.20 20.20
C VAL A 472 15.94 -21.40 18.95
N TYR A 473 14.80 -20.70 18.88
CA TYR A 473 14.34 -19.99 17.67
C TYR A 473 15.39 -19.06 17.05
N HIS A 474 16.09 -18.27 17.86
CA HIS A 474 17.10 -17.33 17.36
C HIS A 474 18.30 -18.04 16.72
N GLN A 475 18.70 -19.19 17.23
CA GLN A 475 19.78 -20.00 16.67
C GLN A 475 19.35 -20.64 15.36
N GLU A 476 18.14 -21.17 15.32
CA GLU A 476 17.53 -21.71 14.10
C GLU A 476 17.38 -20.62 13.02
N TYR A 477 16.88 -19.44 13.41
CA TYR A 477 16.73 -18.29 12.52
C TYR A 477 18.06 -17.90 11.87
N GLU A 478 19.12 -17.71 12.67
CA GLU A 478 20.43 -17.30 12.14
C GLU A 478 21.05 -18.40 11.26
N THR A 479 20.90 -19.67 11.63
CA THR A 479 21.38 -20.80 10.83
C THR A 479 20.67 -20.87 9.48
N MET A 480 19.34 -20.74 9.47
CA MET A 480 18.55 -20.71 8.23
C MET A 480 18.84 -19.49 7.37
N ARG A 481 19.06 -18.33 8.00
CA ARG A 481 19.46 -17.10 7.30
C ARG A 481 20.80 -17.27 6.58
N LEU A 482 21.79 -17.85 7.26
CA LEU A 482 23.10 -18.15 6.68
C LEU A 482 22.97 -19.12 5.50
N LEU A 483 22.16 -20.18 5.64
CA LEU A 483 21.91 -21.13 4.56
C LEU A 483 21.30 -20.44 3.32
N LEU A 484 20.30 -19.60 3.50
CA LEU A 484 19.60 -18.95 2.37
C LEU A 484 20.40 -17.81 1.71
N CYS A 485 21.28 -17.15 2.47
CA CYS A 485 22.05 -16.00 1.96
C CYS A 485 23.42 -16.39 1.37
N TYR A 486 24.02 -17.51 1.82
CA TYR A 486 25.42 -17.81 1.52
C TYR A 486 25.66 -19.26 1.06
N ALA A 487 24.63 -20.00 0.67
CA ALA A 487 24.75 -21.42 0.30
C ALA A 487 25.76 -21.71 -0.81
N ASP A 488 25.91 -20.79 -1.76
CA ASP A 488 26.81 -20.87 -2.90
C ASP A 488 28.25 -20.42 -2.60
N TYR A 489 28.51 -19.87 -1.40
CA TYR A 489 29.83 -19.36 -1.03
C TYR A 489 30.86 -20.49 -0.96
N PRO A 490 32.00 -20.41 -1.65
CA PRO A 490 33.03 -21.45 -1.64
C PRO A 490 33.79 -21.44 -0.30
N ILE A 491 33.79 -22.55 0.42
CA ILE A 491 34.62 -22.76 1.63
C ILE A 491 36.00 -23.34 1.27
N SER A 492 36.05 -24.25 0.29
CA SER A 492 37.27 -24.82 -0.28
C SER A 492 37.10 -25.03 -1.81
N GLN A 493 38.15 -25.57 -2.48
CA GLN A 493 38.08 -25.82 -3.92
C GLN A 493 36.92 -26.74 -4.34
N ASP A 494 36.46 -27.63 -3.46
CA ASP A 494 35.46 -28.66 -3.78
C ASP A 494 34.17 -28.56 -2.94
N ILE A 495 34.09 -27.65 -1.94
CA ILE A 495 32.97 -27.61 -0.98
C ILE A 495 32.39 -26.21 -0.91
N ILE A 496 31.09 -26.11 -1.19
CA ILE A 496 30.30 -24.89 -0.95
C ILE A 496 29.68 -24.88 0.44
N PHE A 497 29.36 -23.68 0.92
CA PHE A 497 28.83 -23.44 2.26
C PHE A 497 27.55 -24.24 2.57
N GLY A 498 26.64 -24.36 1.61
CA GLY A 498 25.42 -25.15 1.74
C GLY A 498 25.69 -26.63 2.01
N GLN A 499 26.67 -27.23 1.33
CA GLN A 499 27.08 -28.62 1.55
C GLN A 499 27.68 -28.81 2.94
N TYR A 500 28.53 -27.87 3.36
CA TYR A 500 29.12 -27.89 4.71
C TYR A 500 28.05 -27.81 5.79
N LEU A 501 27.12 -26.86 5.70
CA LEU A 501 26.02 -26.72 6.65
C LEU A 501 25.15 -27.98 6.75
N LEU A 502 24.76 -28.58 5.60
CA LEU A 502 23.97 -29.81 5.60
C LEU A 502 24.67 -30.96 6.31
N LYS A 503 25.98 -31.11 6.06
CA LYS A 503 26.77 -32.15 6.72
C LYS A 503 26.83 -31.94 8.23
N GLU A 504 27.05 -30.71 8.68
CA GLU A 504 27.17 -30.39 10.11
C GLU A 504 25.84 -30.43 10.88
N LEU A 505 24.73 -30.20 10.18
CA LEU A 505 23.39 -30.25 10.76
C LEU A 505 22.70 -31.61 10.58
N GLN A 506 23.39 -32.58 9.98
CA GLN A 506 22.86 -33.94 9.80
C GLN A 506 22.46 -34.58 11.13
N GLY A 507 21.20 -35.01 11.22
CA GLY A 507 20.63 -35.60 12.45
C GLY A 507 20.10 -34.60 13.47
N LEU A 508 20.23 -33.29 13.24
CA LEU A 508 19.55 -32.27 14.03
C LEU A 508 18.16 -31.97 13.42
N GLN A 509 17.18 -31.81 14.30
CA GLN A 509 15.82 -31.38 13.92
C GLN A 509 15.59 -29.94 14.38
N PHE A 510 14.98 -29.12 13.54
CA PHE A 510 14.55 -27.79 13.89
C PHE A 510 13.24 -27.87 14.70
N GLU A 511 13.14 -27.11 15.78
CA GLU A 511 11.90 -27.00 16.58
C GLU A 511 10.84 -26.17 15.84
N THR A 512 11.26 -25.22 15.00
CA THR A 512 10.37 -24.39 14.21
C THR A 512 9.94 -25.15 12.95
N PRO A 513 8.66 -25.56 12.82
CA PRO A 513 8.23 -26.45 11.74
C PRO A 513 8.51 -25.90 10.33
N ILE A 514 8.32 -24.59 10.12
CA ILE A 514 8.57 -23.98 8.83
C ILE A 514 10.06 -23.97 8.45
N PHE A 515 10.97 -23.87 9.43
CA PHE A 515 12.41 -23.96 9.18
C PHE A 515 12.83 -25.38 8.85
N GLN A 516 12.23 -26.37 9.51
CA GLN A 516 12.42 -27.79 9.18
C GLN A 516 12.00 -28.07 7.74
N GLU A 517 10.83 -27.57 7.31
CA GLU A 517 10.31 -27.76 5.95
C GLU A 517 11.25 -27.13 4.90
N ILE A 518 11.69 -25.87 5.13
CA ILE A 518 12.64 -25.17 4.25
C ILE A 518 13.97 -25.94 4.15
N PHE A 519 14.49 -26.43 5.29
CA PHE A 519 15.72 -27.19 5.35
C PHE A 519 15.63 -28.51 4.58
N GLU A 520 14.54 -29.28 4.73
CA GLU A 520 14.30 -30.53 4.01
C GLU A 520 14.19 -30.32 2.48
N ILE A 521 13.49 -29.26 2.05
CA ILE A 521 13.40 -28.90 0.64
C ILE A 521 14.79 -28.57 0.10
N PHE A 522 15.57 -27.79 0.83
CA PHE A 522 16.93 -27.42 0.45
C PHE A 522 17.83 -28.65 0.37
N ALA A 523 17.81 -29.51 1.38
CA ALA A 523 18.61 -30.73 1.48
C ALA A 523 18.31 -31.70 0.32
N ARG A 524 17.03 -31.95 0.04
CA ARG A 524 16.59 -32.84 -1.05
C ARG A 524 17.11 -32.35 -2.41
N ASN A 525 16.94 -31.07 -2.70
CA ASN A 525 17.39 -30.51 -3.98
C ASN A 525 18.92 -30.53 -4.11
N LEU A 526 19.65 -30.26 -3.04
CA LEU A 526 21.11 -30.30 -3.06
C LEU A 526 21.64 -31.73 -3.27
N HIS A 527 20.98 -32.76 -2.72
CA HIS A 527 21.28 -34.16 -3.00
C HIS A 527 21.04 -34.54 -4.46
N GLU A 528 20.08 -33.90 -5.11
CA GLU A 528 19.82 -34.04 -6.56
C GLU A 528 20.77 -33.21 -7.44
N GLY A 529 21.76 -32.55 -6.83
CA GLY A 529 22.74 -31.69 -7.53
C GLY A 529 22.23 -30.30 -7.88
N LYS A 530 21.09 -29.89 -7.33
CA LYS A 530 20.49 -28.59 -7.57
C LYS A 530 20.62 -27.69 -6.35
N LEU A 531 21.40 -26.63 -6.43
CA LEU A 531 21.49 -25.59 -5.41
C LEU A 531 20.31 -24.64 -5.53
N LEU A 532 19.49 -24.56 -4.47
CA LEU A 532 18.37 -23.61 -4.40
C LEU A 532 18.84 -22.26 -3.84
N SER A 533 18.43 -21.19 -4.53
CA SER A 533 18.56 -19.82 -4.04
C SER A 533 17.28 -19.35 -3.34
N HIS A 534 17.34 -18.26 -2.61
CA HIS A 534 16.14 -17.61 -2.04
C HIS A 534 15.08 -17.28 -3.12
N HIS A 535 15.50 -16.95 -4.36
CA HIS A 535 14.60 -16.74 -5.49
C HIS A 535 13.81 -18.00 -5.88
N ASP A 536 14.39 -19.20 -5.74
CA ASP A 536 13.68 -20.44 -6.03
C ASP A 536 12.57 -20.69 -5.01
N PHE A 537 12.81 -20.39 -3.72
CA PHE A 537 11.78 -20.44 -2.68
C PHE A 537 10.67 -19.41 -2.90
N MET A 538 10.97 -18.23 -3.45
CA MET A 538 9.96 -17.21 -3.75
C MET A 538 8.98 -17.62 -4.86
N LYS A 539 9.38 -18.56 -5.73
CA LYS A 539 8.53 -19.11 -6.80
C LYS A 539 7.61 -20.24 -6.35
N MET A 540 7.75 -20.74 -5.11
CA MET A 540 6.93 -21.83 -4.57
C MET A 540 5.49 -21.34 -4.29
N GLU A 541 4.51 -22.24 -4.41
CA GLU A 541 3.10 -21.92 -4.17
C GLU A 541 2.80 -21.71 -2.67
N ASN A 542 3.58 -22.36 -1.77
CA ASN A 542 3.38 -22.24 -0.33
C ASN A 542 3.69 -20.82 0.17
N ARG A 543 2.63 -20.10 0.61
CA ARG A 543 2.72 -18.71 1.10
C ARG A 543 3.54 -18.61 2.40
N GLU A 544 3.46 -19.59 3.27
CA GLU A 544 4.17 -19.59 4.56
C GLU A 544 5.68 -19.72 4.37
N ILE A 545 6.12 -20.60 3.45
CA ILE A 545 7.54 -20.73 3.08
C ILE A 545 8.05 -19.40 2.51
N ARG A 546 7.34 -18.80 1.55
CA ARG A 546 7.75 -17.51 0.97
C ARG A 546 7.89 -16.42 2.04
N GLN A 547 6.91 -16.32 2.95
CA GLN A 547 6.94 -15.31 4.01
C GLN A 547 8.08 -15.56 5.00
N ALA A 548 8.35 -16.81 5.36
CA ALA A 548 9.48 -17.19 6.23
C ALA A 548 10.83 -16.85 5.57
N VAL A 549 11.00 -17.16 4.29
CA VAL A 549 12.22 -16.82 3.52
C VAL A 549 12.44 -15.33 3.47
N ILE A 550 11.40 -14.52 3.18
CA ILE A 550 11.49 -13.05 3.18
C ILE A 550 11.93 -12.54 4.56
N ASN A 551 11.35 -13.05 5.63
CA ASN A 551 11.71 -12.66 6.99
C ASN A 551 13.20 -12.98 7.29
N LEU A 552 13.67 -14.14 6.86
CA LEU A 552 15.05 -14.60 7.06
C LEU A 552 16.09 -13.76 6.31
N ILE A 553 15.80 -13.36 5.07
CA ILE A 553 16.75 -12.61 4.22
C ILE A 553 16.66 -11.10 4.37
N SER A 554 15.58 -10.55 4.98
CA SER A 554 15.39 -9.11 5.17
C SER A 554 16.20 -8.59 6.36
N GLU A 555 16.94 -7.50 6.16
CA GLU A 555 17.71 -6.83 7.22
C GLU A 555 17.05 -5.51 7.58
N LYS A 556 16.72 -5.30 8.85
CA LYS A 556 16.09 -4.08 9.36
C LYS A 556 17.07 -2.91 9.45
N TYR A 557 18.36 -3.18 9.65
CA TYR A 557 19.39 -2.19 9.87
C TYR A 557 20.62 -2.47 9.01
N GLU A 558 21.10 -1.45 8.29
CA GLU A 558 22.41 -1.46 7.65
C GLU A 558 23.40 -0.63 8.48
N ILE A 559 24.65 -1.11 8.52
CA ILE A 559 25.74 -0.35 9.12
C ILE A 559 26.05 0.83 8.19
N SER A 560 25.87 2.05 8.69
CA SER A 560 26.13 3.25 7.90
C SER A 560 27.61 3.31 7.47
N PRO A 561 27.91 3.57 6.19
CA PRO A 561 29.28 3.81 5.72
C PRO A 561 29.98 4.97 6.44
N ASN A 562 29.23 5.86 7.09
CA ASN A 562 29.77 6.97 7.85
C ASN A 562 30.56 6.55 9.11
N TRP A 563 30.37 5.33 9.62
CA TRP A 563 31.17 4.80 10.73
C TRP A 563 32.64 4.69 10.33
N GLU A 564 32.92 4.18 9.13
CA GLU A 564 34.27 4.06 8.61
C GLU A 564 34.78 5.41 8.09
N THR A 565 34.01 6.09 7.24
CA THR A 565 34.46 7.30 6.53
C THR A 565 34.53 8.57 7.39
N LYS A 566 33.64 8.72 8.38
CA LYS A 566 33.58 9.92 9.24
C LYS A 566 34.03 9.70 10.67
N ALA A 567 33.79 8.50 11.21
CA ALA A 567 34.12 8.18 12.60
C ALA A 567 35.43 7.35 12.74
N GLY A 568 36.02 6.86 11.65
CA GLY A 568 37.21 6.02 11.66
C GLY A 568 37.02 4.66 12.35
N ILE A 569 35.75 4.25 12.53
CA ILE A 569 35.41 2.98 13.18
C ILE A 569 35.21 1.93 12.10
N ILE A 570 36.18 1.02 11.97
CA ILE A 570 36.08 -0.11 11.04
C ILE A 570 35.12 -1.12 11.66
N VAL A 571 33.92 -1.25 11.08
CA VAL A 571 32.97 -2.30 11.42
C VAL A 571 33.19 -3.44 10.44
N GLU A 572 33.74 -4.54 10.96
CA GLU A 572 33.99 -5.74 10.16
C GLU A 572 32.67 -6.28 9.58
N LYS A 573 32.66 -6.50 8.28
CA LYS A 573 31.47 -7.07 7.59
C LYS A 573 31.35 -8.56 7.92
N LYS A 574 30.09 -9.03 8.07
CA LYS A 574 29.81 -10.46 8.33
C LYS A 574 30.40 -11.39 7.25
N ASP A 575 30.48 -10.92 6.02
CA ASP A 575 31.00 -11.67 4.86
C ASP A 575 32.50 -12.00 5.00
N GLU A 576 33.28 -11.15 5.68
CA GLU A 576 34.72 -11.34 5.88
C GLU A 576 35.05 -12.45 6.91
N LYS A 577 34.08 -12.83 7.76
CA LYS A 577 34.22 -13.85 8.80
C LYS A 577 33.16 -14.95 8.72
N LEU A 578 32.62 -15.19 7.52
CA LEU A 578 31.51 -16.12 7.32
C LEU A 578 31.77 -17.50 7.95
N GLY A 579 32.97 -18.05 7.77
CA GLY A 579 33.36 -19.33 8.34
C GLY A 579 33.27 -19.38 9.88
N ARG A 580 33.68 -18.30 10.55
CA ARG A 580 33.59 -18.19 12.01
C ARG A 580 32.13 -18.03 12.47
N VAL A 581 31.37 -17.14 11.82
CA VAL A 581 29.94 -16.91 12.13
C VAL A 581 29.15 -18.21 11.96
N ALA A 582 29.40 -18.95 10.89
CA ALA A 582 28.76 -20.23 10.62
C ALA A 582 29.12 -21.28 11.68
N TYR A 583 30.38 -21.40 12.01
CA TYR A 583 30.85 -22.33 13.03
C TYR A 583 30.20 -22.04 14.40
N GLU A 584 30.17 -20.77 14.80
CA GLU A 584 29.51 -20.37 16.05
C GLU A 584 27.99 -20.66 16.03
N ALA A 585 27.31 -20.42 14.90
CA ALA A 585 25.88 -20.71 14.76
C ALA A 585 25.60 -22.22 14.86
N ILE A 586 26.39 -23.05 14.17
CA ILE A 586 26.30 -24.52 14.25
C ILE A 586 26.56 -25.03 15.67
N MET A 587 27.60 -24.51 16.32
CA MET A 587 27.92 -24.92 17.68
C MET A 587 26.83 -24.56 18.69
N ARG A 588 26.20 -23.40 18.54
CA ARG A 588 25.04 -23.01 19.34
C ARG A 588 23.83 -23.91 19.10
N MET A 589 23.56 -24.29 17.85
CA MET A 589 22.52 -25.27 17.52
C MET A 589 22.79 -26.62 18.18
N LYS A 590 24.02 -27.16 18.05
CA LYS A 590 24.45 -28.42 18.69
C LYS A 590 24.34 -28.34 20.22
N TRP A 591 24.75 -27.22 20.80
CA TRP A 591 24.62 -27.00 22.24
C TRP A 591 23.18 -27.08 22.72
N LYS A 592 22.25 -26.42 22.01
CA LYS A 592 20.82 -26.48 22.34
C LYS A 592 20.24 -27.89 22.17
N ALA A 593 20.67 -28.65 21.17
CA ALA A 593 20.28 -30.04 21.01
C ALA A 593 20.76 -30.91 22.18
N VAL A 594 22.01 -30.74 22.63
CA VAL A 594 22.56 -31.45 23.80
C VAL A 594 21.78 -31.07 25.06
N GLN A 595 21.47 -29.81 25.30
CA GLN A 595 20.66 -29.37 26.45
C GLN A 595 19.28 -30.02 26.45
N ARG A 596 18.64 -30.15 25.27
CA ARG A 596 17.37 -30.86 25.14
C ARG A 596 17.49 -32.33 25.47
N MET A 597 18.50 -33.00 24.90
CA MET A 597 18.78 -34.42 25.20
C MET A 597 19.05 -34.64 26.67
N MET A 598 19.76 -33.72 27.34
CA MET A 598 20.01 -33.80 28.79
C MET A 598 18.72 -33.69 29.59
N LYS A 599 17.82 -32.74 29.21
CA LYS A 599 16.52 -32.56 29.87
C LYS A 599 15.61 -33.79 29.71
N GLU A 600 15.59 -34.36 28.50
CA GLU A 600 14.83 -35.57 28.20
C GLU A 600 15.41 -36.79 28.96
N ASN A 601 16.74 -36.93 28.97
CA ASN A 601 17.43 -37.99 29.71
C ASN A 601 17.21 -37.84 31.22
N GLN A 602 17.17 -36.63 31.76
CA GLN A 602 16.85 -36.39 33.16
C GLN A 602 15.45 -36.88 33.51
N LYS A 603 14.47 -36.60 32.64
CA LYS A 603 13.10 -37.09 32.80
C LYS A 603 13.04 -38.61 32.76
N ASN A 604 13.76 -39.25 31.83
CA ASN A 604 13.86 -40.72 31.75
C ASN A 604 14.54 -41.31 33.00
N LEU A 605 15.55 -40.61 33.56
CA LEU A 605 16.19 -41.01 34.81
C LEU A 605 15.24 -40.94 36.02
N GLU A 606 14.37 -39.91 36.06
CA GLU A 606 13.34 -39.76 37.11
C GLU A 606 12.24 -40.83 37.00
N GLU A 607 11.92 -41.28 35.79
CA GLU A 607 10.90 -42.31 35.49
C GLU A 607 11.44 -43.74 35.56
N ALA A 608 12.78 -43.95 35.65
CA ALA A 608 13.43 -45.24 35.65
C ALA A 608 13.08 -46.06 36.92
N SER A 609 12.61 -47.29 36.72
CA SER A 609 12.09 -48.14 37.77
C SER A 609 13.09 -49.19 38.27
N THR A 610 14.22 -49.42 37.57
CA THR A 610 15.25 -50.41 37.91
C THR A 610 16.63 -49.75 38.08
N GLU A 611 17.51 -50.36 38.93
CA GLU A 611 18.87 -49.84 39.09
C GLU A 611 19.67 -49.87 37.77
N GLU A 612 19.48 -50.90 36.94
CA GLU A 612 20.14 -51.00 35.64
C GLU A 612 19.75 -49.87 34.68
N GLU A 613 18.47 -49.49 34.65
CA GLU A 613 17.98 -48.35 33.86
C GLU A 613 18.54 -47.02 34.40
N GLN A 614 18.57 -46.82 35.70
CA GLN A 614 19.14 -45.62 36.34
C GLN A 614 20.63 -45.47 36.02
N ASP A 615 21.40 -46.54 36.12
CA ASP A 615 22.82 -46.53 35.76
C ASP A 615 23.02 -46.22 34.28
N HIS A 616 22.21 -46.79 33.41
CA HIS A 616 22.25 -46.50 31.97
C HIS A 616 22.00 -45.02 31.67
N PHE A 617 20.93 -44.43 32.20
CA PHE A 617 20.62 -43.02 31.98
C PHE A 617 21.62 -42.08 32.65
N LEU A 618 22.21 -42.48 33.78
CA LEU A 618 23.27 -41.72 34.43
C LEU A 618 24.53 -41.67 33.57
N GLN A 619 24.94 -42.79 32.95
CA GLN A 619 26.07 -42.81 32.01
C GLN A 619 25.83 -41.93 30.80
N ILE A 620 24.61 -41.96 30.22
CA ILE A 620 24.22 -41.06 29.11
C ILE A 620 24.32 -39.59 29.57
N HIS A 621 23.85 -39.28 30.79
CA HIS A 621 23.89 -37.93 31.32
C HIS A 621 25.33 -37.40 31.46
N ILE A 622 26.25 -38.23 31.95
CA ILE A 622 27.67 -37.89 32.08
C ILE A 622 28.29 -37.62 30.70
N GLN A 623 27.99 -38.45 29.70
CA GLN A 623 28.47 -38.26 28.34
C GLN A 623 27.92 -36.95 27.73
N LEU A 624 26.62 -36.67 27.84
CA LEU A 624 26.01 -35.46 27.38
C LEU A 624 26.60 -34.21 28.06
N LYS A 625 26.88 -34.30 29.38
CA LYS A 625 27.51 -33.20 30.12
C LYS A 625 28.96 -32.94 29.66
N SER A 626 29.70 -33.97 29.31
CA SER A 626 31.05 -33.83 28.74
C SER A 626 31.01 -33.13 27.39
N ILE A 627 30.05 -33.50 26.52
CA ILE A 627 29.85 -32.86 25.22
C ILE A 627 29.42 -31.39 25.39
N GLU A 628 28.51 -31.12 26.33
CA GLU A 628 28.08 -29.73 26.64
C GLU A 628 29.28 -28.86 27.05
N GLN A 629 30.15 -29.36 27.92
CA GLN A 629 31.34 -28.63 28.37
C GLN A 629 32.32 -28.36 27.23
N GLU A 630 32.53 -29.32 26.33
CA GLU A 630 33.40 -29.15 25.18
C GLU A 630 32.87 -28.06 24.22
N ILE A 631 31.57 -28.09 23.91
CA ILE A 631 30.92 -27.07 23.08
C ILE A 631 30.98 -25.70 23.76
N ALA A 632 30.69 -25.63 25.07
CA ALA A 632 30.70 -24.37 25.81
C ALA A 632 32.11 -23.75 25.86
N LYS A 633 33.13 -24.56 26.04
CA LYS A 633 34.53 -24.12 25.99
C LYS A 633 34.88 -23.54 24.63
N THR A 634 34.41 -24.16 23.56
CA THR A 634 34.61 -23.70 22.18
C THR A 634 33.91 -22.36 21.91
N LEU A 635 32.76 -22.15 22.51
CA LEU A 635 31.99 -20.89 22.41
C LEU A 635 32.46 -19.80 23.38
N GLY A 636 33.45 -20.08 24.24
CA GLY A 636 33.92 -19.15 25.28
C GLY A 636 32.92 -18.94 26.43
N ASN A 637 31.96 -19.86 26.61
CA ASN A 637 30.94 -19.81 27.65
C ASN A 637 31.38 -20.63 28.86
N VAL A 638 31.01 -20.19 30.08
CA VAL A 638 31.24 -20.94 31.31
C VAL A 638 29.98 -21.74 31.63
N VAL A 639 30.11 -23.08 31.64
CA VAL A 639 29.05 -23.98 32.12
C VAL A 639 29.30 -24.22 33.62
N ARG A 640 28.31 -23.90 34.45
CA ARG A 640 28.31 -24.18 35.89
C ARG A 640 27.84 -25.61 36.19
#